data_e13922152b8859820281030ebe845675
#
_entry.id   e13922152b8859820281030ebe845675
#
_cell.length_a   1.000
_cell.length_b   1.000
_cell.length_c   1.000
_cell.angle_alpha   90.00
_cell.angle_beta   90.00
_cell.angle_gamma   90.00
#
_symmetry.space_group_name_H-M   'P 1'
#
loop_
_entity.id
_entity.type
_entity.pdbx_description
1 polymer ?
#
loop_
_entity_poly.entity_id
_entity_poly.type
_entity_poly.pdbx_seq_one_letter_code
_entity_poly.pdbx_strand_id
1 'polypeptide(L)'
;MLRGRNGLSPVMIGRHTSLDRLLGLVEAAEVRSGDGPEIALVSGEAGIGKTRLLREFIAALPADVTVLTAQARPGSMGRPFDVVGQLGPAGDNSAATARAVLEAAVAAGRTLLVVEDLHWADADSVHFIEQVCMQAWPQLVIVGTYRGNDLSRKAPGGELVLRLERQHNVEQIRLDRLDRAEVAGLLAAIGNAPPSSGAVEAVYRRSGGIPFVVEELVRCCGPDACIDDLKTAQLPWSLDEAVRQQLGGLPPDERRVIDALAVFGDPAPFEILLDVCGLTDDRLLVALRSLATQSIVVEPEDDTFWFGHALVADAVQQQLLGRERRRLHERSFAALRAQVEPDHAALVRHASGAGQFELIPAIAREGARRYLDRGASFQALRLASEALAEAPNDPELLAVATDAAWRLEFGREALAYAQQWNANAVTDLERVESLRFIARLHHELLDADQRDFTVALLEALADTLPQGLARGRCIGAVAQLHMLARRSAAAVDWADRALADARRNGDQWLEAQASVERSSALEHLVPRDESERALLHARELARQVGDSVLECRALNNFLAIVTPHGEMGAWARSELSEAAARCGLDKLGAGMLALWEAEAAMASGDMRAMRQFVAEAGQHWSARSSEYCHQRSHLADLRIEEGLVADALAAEQEVELGGVVSEELRPSEYRVHLVAAALEGRRADAERVFSAIIALPLVPDKTHSLWFMLETVQAALQAGVPAARVRSEFVDGWALPHKSHEFLRRHAEGMLLLAEGDAAGAVAALAAVLDEPDPALYLPSIASLRTVQASAMLAAGGRSGALLVARQAVADLKGWPGWRRDRAEALVRRLEGSGARADGELTAREREVAALIAEGLTNSLLAERLFISPKTAAVHVSNILMKLGLSSRAEVAAWAVRHGVVLQPG
;
A
#
# COMPACT_ATOMS: atom_id res chain seq x y z
N MET A 1 -25.45 -5.93 50.54
CA MET A 1 -26.30 -4.88 49.91
C MET A 1 -25.63 -4.34 48.70
N LEU A 2 -26.28 -4.43 47.55
CA LEU A 2 -25.76 -3.96 46.24
C LEU A 2 -25.83 -2.44 46.06
N ARG A 3 -26.19 -1.66 47.08
CA ARG A 3 -26.30 -0.20 47.05
C ARG A 3 -24.98 0.47 46.68
N GLY A 4 -24.97 1.19 45.56
CA GLY A 4 -23.88 2.04 45.13
C GLY A 4 -23.00 1.50 43.99
N ARG A 5 -23.24 0.28 43.45
CA ARG A 5 -22.45 -0.31 42.36
C ARG A 5 -23.25 -0.71 41.12
N ASN A 6 -24.54 -0.46 41.07
CA ASN A 6 -25.45 -0.78 39.96
C ASN A 6 -25.24 -2.21 39.33
N GLY A 7 -24.84 -3.17 40.16
CA GLY A 7 -24.61 -4.56 39.71
C GLY A 7 -23.28 -4.79 38.93
N LEU A 8 -22.42 -3.76 38.79
CA LEU A 8 -21.13 -3.90 38.08
C LEU A 8 -20.00 -4.35 39.03
N SER A 9 -19.11 -5.19 38.54
CA SER A 9 -17.91 -5.61 39.28
C SER A 9 -16.87 -4.48 39.35
N PRO A 10 -16.28 -4.19 40.54
CA PRO A 10 -15.19 -3.21 40.67
C PRO A 10 -13.85 -3.74 40.13
N VAL A 11 -13.70 -5.05 39.96
CA VAL A 11 -12.45 -5.69 39.50
C VAL A 11 -12.69 -6.61 38.33
N MET A 12 -11.68 -6.75 37.49
CA MET A 12 -11.66 -7.69 36.36
C MET A 12 -11.36 -9.10 36.91
N ILE A 13 -12.12 -10.09 36.48
CA ILE A 13 -11.97 -11.49 36.87
C ILE A 13 -11.57 -12.35 35.68
N GLY A 14 -10.64 -13.29 35.90
CA GLY A 14 -10.31 -14.35 34.95
C GLY A 14 -9.55 -13.90 33.69
N ARG A 15 -8.90 -12.71 33.67
CA ARG A 15 -8.27 -12.13 32.45
C ARG A 15 -6.80 -11.73 32.62
N HIS A 16 -6.15 -12.15 33.71
CA HIS A 16 -4.77 -11.74 34.03
C HIS A 16 -3.79 -12.15 32.93
N THR A 17 -3.86 -13.40 32.45
CA THR A 17 -3.00 -13.89 31.37
C THR A 17 -3.15 -13.08 30.08
N SER A 18 -4.36 -12.67 29.73
CA SER A 18 -4.63 -11.83 28.55
C SER A 18 -4.06 -10.43 28.75
N LEU A 19 -4.16 -9.88 29.95
CA LEU A 19 -3.58 -8.59 30.31
C LEU A 19 -2.06 -8.64 30.25
N ASP A 20 -1.42 -9.66 30.83
CA ASP A 20 0.03 -9.84 30.82
C ASP A 20 0.58 -9.96 29.39
N ARG A 21 -0.15 -10.66 28.49
CA ARG A 21 0.24 -10.75 27.07
C ARG A 21 0.20 -9.40 26.36
N LEU A 22 -0.83 -8.57 26.62
CA LEU A 22 -0.91 -7.22 26.07
C LEU A 22 0.21 -6.30 26.60
N LEU A 23 0.51 -6.37 27.90
CA LEU A 23 1.61 -5.60 28.49
C LEU A 23 2.98 -6.02 27.91
N GLY A 24 3.17 -7.33 27.70
CA GLY A 24 4.38 -7.87 27.09
C GLY A 24 4.64 -7.36 25.67
N LEU A 25 3.61 -7.02 24.89
CA LEU A 25 3.78 -6.41 23.55
C LEU A 25 4.33 -4.99 23.63
N VAL A 26 3.90 -4.22 24.65
CA VAL A 26 4.43 -2.85 24.85
C VAL A 26 5.89 -2.88 25.27
N GLU A 27 6.29 -3.90 26.04
CA GLU A 27 7.70 -4.11 26.39
C GLU A 27 8.52 -4.59 25.18
N ALA A 28 7.95 -5.48 24.36
CA ALA A 28 8.62 -6.01 23.16
C ALA A 28 8.88 -4.91 22.10
N ALA A 29 7.97 -3.96 21.95
CA ALA A 29 8.12 -2.83 21.05
C ALA A 29 9.32 -1.92 21.41
N GLU A 30 9.78 -1.92 22.65
CA GLU A 30 10.98 -1.18 23.10
C GLU A 30 12.28 -1.82 22.60
N VAL A 31 12.29 -3.16 22.42
CA VAL A 31 13.50 -3.94 22.11
C VAL A 31 13.67 -4.14 20.59
N ARG A 32 12.58 -4.21 19.84
CA ARG A 32 12.59 -4.43 18.38
C ARG A 32 12.61 -3.11 17.62
N SER A 33 13.77 -2.68 17.19
CA SER A 33 13.88 -1.55 16.27
C SER A 33 13.85 -2.01 14.82
N GLY A 34 12.71 -1.88 14.11
CA GLY A 34 12.76 -1.79 12.67
C GLY A 34 11.85 -2.67 11.81
N ASP A 35 11.04 -3.59 12.33
CA ASP A 35 10.29 -4.55 11.49
C ASP A 35 8.75 -4.37 11.50
N GLY A 36 8.22 -3.15 11.71
CA GLY A 36 6.79 -2.87 11.74
C GLY A 36 6.20 -2.79 13.16
N PRO A 37 4.89 -2.45 13.31
CA PRO A 37 4.24 -2.34 14.60
C PRO A 37 4.01 -3.72 15.24
N GLU A 38 3.96 -3.78 16.58
CA GLU A 38 3.46 -4.96 17.28
C GLU A 38 1.92 -4.94 17.26
N ILE A 39 1.29 -6.02 16.80
CA ILE A 39 -0.15 -6.07 16.58
C ILE A 39 -0.79 -7.15 17.46
N ALA A 40 -1.87 -6.79 18.16
CA ALA A 40 -2.71 -7.75 18.86
C ALA A 40 -4.17 -7.65 18.42
N LEU A 41 -4.81 -8.80 18.27
CA LEU A 41 -6.23 -8.92 17.98
C LEU A 41 -6.95 -9.63 19.13
N VAL A 42 -7.85 -8.91 19.79
CA VAL A 42 -8.65 -9.44 20.91
C VAL A 42 -10.03 -9.84 20.42
N SER A 43 -10.31 -11.14 20.39
CA SER A 43 -11.58 -11.69 19.95
C SER A 43 -12.43 -12.21 21.10
N GLY A 44 -13.75 -12.23 20.88
CA GLY A 44 -14.70 -12.84 21.83
C GLY A 44 -16.13 -12.41 21.59
N GLU A 45 -17.06 -13.12 22.24
CA GLU A 45 -18.50 -12.86 22.12
C GLU A 45 -18.89 -11.46 22.63
N ALA A 46 -20.10 -11.00 22.26
CA ALA A 46 -20.65 -9.78 22.83
C ALA A 46 -20.82 -9.94 24.36
N GLY A 47 -20.44 -8.91 25.12
CA GLY A 47 -20.52 -8.95 26.59
C GLY A 47 -19.46 -9.78 27.31
N ILE A 48 -18.46 -10.33 26.58
CA ILE A 48 -17.39 -11.16 27.17
C ILE A 48 -16.34 -10.38 27.96
N GLY A 49 -16.33 -9.05 27.86
CA GLY A 49 -15.43 -8.16 28.61
C GLY A 49 -14.24 -7.62 27.82
N LYS A 50 -14.29 -7.54 26.47
CA LYS A 50 -13.21 -6.96 25.62
C LYS A 50 -12.87 -5.52 26.04
N THR A 51 -13.85 -4.63 26.05
CA THR A 51 -13.67 -3.23 26.46
C THR A 51 -13.17 -3.11 27.90
N ARG A 52 -13.59 -4.00 28.80
CA ARG A 52 -13.09 -4.03 30.18
C ARG A 52 -11.60 -4.39 30.21
N LEU A 53 -11.18 -5.41 29.48
CA LEU A 53 -9.77 -5.79 29.37
C LEU A 53 -8.92 -4.62 28.85
N LEU A 54 -9.38 -3.90 27.80
CA LEU A 54 -8.67 -2.76 27.27
C LEU A 54 -8.55 -1.61 28.28
N ARG A 55 -9.61 -1.31 29.04
CA ARG A 55 -9.55 -0.28 30.10
C ARG A 55 -8.53 -0.61 31.19
N GLU A 56 -8.51 -1.86 31.66
CA GLU A 56 -7.51 -2.32 32.65
C GLU A 56 -6.10 -2.32 32.03
N PHE A 57 -5.95 -2.69 30.77
CA PHE A 57 -4.68 -2.63 30.04
C PHE A 57 -4.16 -1.19 29.95
N ILE A 58 -4.99 -0.25 29.49
CA ILE A 58 -4.62 1.17 29.40
C ILE A 58 -4.26 1.75 30.80
N ALA A 59 -5.02 1.38 31.83
CA ALA A 59 -4.77 1.84 33.21
C ALA A 59 -3.46 1.27 33.80
N ALA A 60 -2.97 0.15 33.29
CA ALA A 60 -1.74 -0.51 33.73
C ALA A 60 -0.49 -0.05 32.95
N LEU A 61 -0.64 0.76 31.91
CA LEU A 61 0.49 1.22 31.08
C LEU A 61 1.41 2.18 31.84
N PRO A 62 2.70 2.19 31.53
CA PRO A 62 3.63 3.23 31.97
C PRO A 62 3.19 4.62 31.51
N ALA A 63 3.50 5.66 32.32
CA ALA A 63 3.08 7.04 32.05
C ALA A 63 3.70 7.68 30.79
N ASP A 64 4.74 7.08 30.23
CA ASP A 64 5.46 7.52 29.03
C ASP A 64 4.88 6.93 27.72
N VAL A 65 3.84 6.10 27.80
CA VAL A 65 3.14 5.55 26.62
C VAL A 65 2.03 6.49 26.19
N THR A 66 2.10 7.01 24.98
CA THR A 66 1.00 7.80 24.37
C THR A 66 -0.10 6.84 23.91
N VAL A 67 -1.34 7.07 24.35
CA VAL A 67 -2.49 6.21 24.01
C VAL A 67 -3.42 6.97 23.06
N LEU A 68 -3.65 6.40 21.88
CA LEU A 68 -4.62 6.84 20.91
C LEU A 68 -5.74 5.80 20.85
N THR A 69 -6.99 6.24 20.97
CA THR A 69 -8.15 5.34 20.99
C THR A 69 -9.16 5.73 19.93
N ALA A 70 -9.72 4.73 19.25
CA ALA A 70 -10.83 4.89 18.34
C ALA A 70 -11.81 3.72 18.52
N GLN A 71 -13.10 3.97 18.29
CA GLN A 71 -14.15 2.96 18.44
C GLN A 71 -15.05 2.94 17.21
N ALA A 72 -15.15 1.77 16.58
CA ALA A 72 -16.12 1.55 15.53
C ALA A 72 -17.51 1.21 16.12
N ARG A 73 -18.56 1.68 15.45
CA ARG A 73 -19.96 1.48 15.85
C ARG A 73 -20.77 1.01 14.63
N PRO A 74 -21.96 0.44 14.78
CA PRO A 74 -22.78 0.00 13.66
C PRO A 74 -23.02 1.08 12.59
N GLY A 75 -23.10 2.35 12.96
CA GLY A 75 -23.22 3.51 12.07
C GLY A 75 -21.91 3.93 11.39
N SER A 76 -20.75 3.57 11.95
CA SER A 76 -19.44 3.91 11.38
C SER A 76 -19.27 3.41 9.95
N MET A 77 -19.81 2.21 9.62
CA MET A 77 -19.72 1.66 8.27
C MET A 77 -20.29 2.58 7.17
N GLY A 78 -21.11 3.55 7.53
CA GLY A 78 -21.71 4.52 6.62
C GLY A 78 -20.91 5.81 6.44
N ARG A 79 -20.04 6.16 7.39
CA ARG A 79 -19.36 7.44 7.45
C ARG A 79 -17.89 7.29 7.05
N PRO A 80 -17.39 8.09 6.09
CA PRO A 80 -15.98 8.03 5.73
C PRO A 80 -15.10 8.49 6.88
N PHE A 81 -14.03 7.74 7.14
CA PHE A 81 -13.04 8.02 8.19
C PHE A 81 -13.62 8.19 9.61
N ASP A 82 -14.79 7.61 9.92
CA ASP A 82 -15.47 7.77 11.22
C ASP A 82 -14.61 7.24 12.37
N VAL A 83 -13.88 6.14 12.13
CA VAL A 83 -13.02 5.54 13.16
C VAL A 83 -11.70 6.30 13.29
N VAL A 84 -10.98 6.50 12.21
CA VAL A 84 -9.66 7.16 12.28
C VAL A 84 -9.77 8.67 12.49
N GLY A 85 -10.87 9.30 12.12
CA GLY A 85 -11.14 10.70 12.41
C GLY A 85 -11.21 11.02 13.92
N GLN A 86 -11.49 10.02 14.78
CA GLN A 86 -11.44 10.14 16.24
C GLN A 86 -10.02 10.37 16.78
N LEU A 87 -8.98 10.11 15.97
CA LEU A 87 -7.58 10.36 16.36
C LEU A 87 -7.21 11.84 16.23
N GLY A 88 -7.92 12.60 15.40
CA GLY A 88 -7.68 14.01 15.12
C GLY A 88 -8.57 14.96 15.93
N PRO A 89 -8.48 16.28 15.67
CA PRO A 89 -9.38 17.27 16.25
C PRO A 89 -10.84 17.01 15.81
N ALA A 90 -11.79 17.30 16.69
CA ALA A 90 -13.21 17.12 16.40
C ALA A 90 -13.63 17.84 15.11
N GLY A 91 -14.26 17.12 14.18
CA GLY A 91 -14.75 17.64 12.91
C GLY A 91 -13.80 17.53 11.72
N ASP A 92 -12.56 17.09 11.93
CA ASP A 92 -11.61 16.80 10.84
C ASP A 92 -11.47 15.28 10.63
N ASN A 93 -12.39 14.71 9.90
CA ASN A 93 -12.38 13.29 9.56
C ASN A 93 -11.59 13.08 8.28
N SER A 94 -10.24 13.07 8.36
CA SER A 94 -9.36 12.78 7.23
C SER A 94 -8.23 11.81 7.59
N ALA A 95 -7.82 10.98 6.64
CA ALA A 95 -6.67 10.10 6.79
C ALA A 95 -5.37 10.89 7.01
N ALA A 96 -5.22 12.04 6.35
CA ALA A 96 -4.03 12.88 6.47
C ALA A 96 -3.84 13.42 7.90
N THR A 97 -4.92 13.92 8.53
CA THR A 97 -4.86 14.38 9.92
C THR A 97 -4.60 13.24 10.89
N ALA A 98 -5.27 12.10 10.72
CA ALA A 98 -5.04 10.91 11.53
C ALA A 98 -3.57 10.43 11.43
N ARG A 99 -3.00 10.44 10.23
CA ARG A 99 -1.59 10.11 9.99
C ARG A 99 -0.65 11.08 10.69
N ALA A 100 -0.86 12.39 10.55
CA ALA A 100 -0.04 13.41 11.20
C ALA A 100 -0.05 13.28 12.74
N VAL A 101 -1.21 12.97 13.33
CA VAL A 101 -1.34 12.72 14.78
C VAL A 101 -0.55 11.48 15.18
N LEU A 102 -0.67 10.39 14.42
CA LEU A 102 0.06 9.14 14.70
C LEU A 102 1.58 9.34 14.57
N GLU A 103 2.04 10.01 13.52
CA GLU A 103 3.45 10.34 13.30
C GLU A 103 4.01 11.21 14.44
N ALA A 104 3.28 12.22 14.87
CA ALA A 104 3.67 13.06 16.00
C ALA A 104 3.76 12.27 17.31
N ALA A 105 2.80 11.36 17.56
CA ALA A 105 2.79 10.51 18.76
C ALA A 105 3.98 9.54 18.77
N VAL A 106 4.25 8.85 17.64
CA VAL A 106 5.38 7.92 17.52
C VAL A 106 6.73 8.65 17.59
N ALA A 107 6.83 9.84 17.01
CA ALA A 107 8.04 10.67 17.14
C ALA A 107 8.32 11.12 18.58
N ALA A 108 7.27 11.26 19.40
CA ALA A 108 7.40 11.60 20.81
C ALA A 108 7.82 10.40 21.70
N GLY A 109 7.56 9.16 21.28
CA GLY A 109 7.93 7.95 22.02
C GLY A 109 7.01 6.76 21.80
N ARG A 110 6.95 5.85 22.78
CA ARG A 110 6.10 4.67 22.71
C ARG A 110 4.62 5.04 22.54
N THR A 111 3.98 4.45 21.54
CA THR A 111 2.60 4.76 21.18
C THR A 111 1.76 3.49 21.12
N LEU A 112 0.58 3.55 21.74
CA LEU A 112 -0.45 2.52 21.66
C LEU A 112 -1.63 3.07 20.86
N LEU A 113 -1.99 2.39 19.75
CA LEU A 113 -3.22 2.63 19.01
C LEU A 113 -4.23 1.53 19.35
N VAL A 114 -5.35 1.91 19.94
CA VAL A 114 -6.46 0.99 20.25
C VAL A 114 -7.62 1.25 19.32
N VAL A 115 -8.11 0.20 18.64
CA VAL A 115 -9.30 0.28 17.80
C VAL A 115 -10.33 -0.74 18.28
N GLU A 116 -11.41 -0.25 18.90
CA GLU A 116 -12.46 -1.11 19.38
C GLU A 116 -13.48 -1.46 18.30
N ASP A 117 -13.96 -2.70 18.34
CA ASP A 117 -15.04 -3.23 17.49
C ASP A 117 -14.77 -3.10 15.97
N LEU A 118 -13.54 -3.42 15.52
CA LEU A 118 -13.07 -3.35 14.13
C LEU A 118 -14.07 -3.88 13.08
N HIS A 119 -14.91 -4.85 13.44
CA HIS A 119 -15.92 -5.43 12.55
C HIS A 119 -17.01 -4.43 12.10
N TRP A 120 -17.12 -3.27 12.76
CA TRP A 120 -18.00 -2.15 12.40
C TRP A 120 -17.26 -0.99 11.71
N ALA A 121 -15.96 -1.09 11.53
CA ALA A 121 -15.18 0.00 10.95
C ALA A 121 -15.57 0.26 9.49
N ASP A 122 -15.58 1.54 9.12
CA ASP A 122 -15.77 1.98 7.74
C ASP A 122 -14.58 1.59 6.85
N ALA A 123 -14.84 1.47 5.56
CA ALA A 123 -13.84 0.95 4.63
C ALA A 123 -12.61 1.87 4.48
N ASP A 124 -12.80 3.19 4.55
CA ASP A 124 -11.71 4.14 4.43
C ASP A 124 -10.83 4.11 5.69
N SER A 125 -11.42 4.00 6.90
CA SER A 125 -10.67 3.76 8.15
C SER A 125 -9.96 2.41 8.16
N VAL A 126 -10.61 1.34 7.69
CA VAL A 126 -9.99 0.01 7.56
C VAL A 126 -8.77 0.07 6.67
N HIS A 127 -8.87 0.76 5.54
CA HIS A 127 -7.76 0.93 4.63
C HIS A 127 -6.59 1.68 5.28
N PHE A 128 -6.87 2.77 6.00
CA PHE A 128 -5.85 3.49 6.76
C PHE A 128 -5.17 2.60 7.81
N ILE A 129 -5.94 1.86 8.60
CA ILE A 129 -5.39 0.94 9.61
C ILE A 129 -4.53 -0.14 8.95
N GLU A 130 -4.96 -0.69 7.82
CA GLU A 130 -4.18 -1.67 7.06
C GLU A 130 -2.83 -1.10 6.63
N GLN A 131 -2.78 0.13 6.09
CA GLN A 131 -1.54 0.80 5.74
C GLN A 131 -0.61 0.97 6.95
N VAL A 132 -1.16 1.40 8.09
CA VAL A 132 -0.37 1.54 9.34
C VAL A 132 0.20 0.18 9.77
N CYS A 133 -0.57 -0.91 9.66
CA CYS A 133 -0.09 -2.26 10.00
C CYS A 133 1.05 -2.75 9.08
N MET A 134 1.14 -2.25 7.86
CA MET A 134 2.12 -2.68 6.86
C MET A 134 3.41 -1.85 6.85
N GLN A 135 3.39 -0.66 7.43
CA GLN A 135 4.54 0.25 7.46
C GLN A 135 5.44 0.00 8.68
N ALA A 136 6.71 0.40 8.57
CA ALA A 136 7.65 0.35 9.68
C ALA A 136 7.40 1.52 10.64
N TRP A 137 6.78 1.23 11.79
CA TRP A 137 6.54 2.21 12.84
C TRP A 137 7.34 1.83 14.09
N PRO A 138 8.43 2.54 14.39
CA PRO A 138 9.19 2.26 15.61
C PRO A 138 8.32 2.53 16.84
N GLN A 139 8.35 1.60 17.82
CA GLN A 139 7.65 1.75 19.10
C GLN A 139 6.12 1.91 19.03
N LEU A 140 5.47 1.47 17.94
CA LEU A 140 4.02 1.43 17.81
C LEU A 140 3.48 0.05 18.17
N VAL A 141 2.46 0.04 19.02
CA VAL A 141 1.63 -1.13 19.33
C VAL A 141 0.21 -0.86 18.86
N ILE A 142 -0.39 -1.80 18.14
CA ILE A 142 -1.78 -1.71 17.66
C ILE A 142 -2.59 -2.81 18.32
N VAL A 143 -3.68 -2.45 18.99
CA VAL A 143 -4.60 -3.41 19.61
C VAL A 143 -5.99 -3.24 19.01
N GLY A 144 -6.45 -4.25 18.28
CA GLY A 144 -7.79 -4.28 17.71
C GLY A 144 -8.72 -5.24 18.46
N THR A 145 -10.00 -4.86 18.66
CA THR A 145 -11.02 -5.80 19.15
C THR A 145 -12.06 -6.12 18.10
N TYR A 146 -12.61 -7.34 18.13
CA TYR A 146 -13.67 -7.74 17.22
C TYR A 146 -14.54 -8.85 17.79
N ARG A 147 -15.71 -9.13 17.16
CA ARG A 147 -16.58 -10.25 17.48
C ARG A 147 -16.38 -11.38 16.48
N GLY A 148 -15.93 -12.55 16.94
CA GLY A 148 -15.66 -13.68 16.05
C GLY A 148 -16.89 -14.21 15.29
N ASN A 149 -18.08 -14.13 15.90
CA ASN A 149 -19.33 -14.60 15.30
C ASN A 149 -19.93 -13.62 14.29
N ASP A 150 -19.56 -12.33 14.35
CA ASP A 150 -20.09 -11.25 13.49
C ASP A 150 -19.16 -10.93 12.32
N LEU A 151 -18.07 -11.69 12.14
CA LEU A 151 -17.14 -11.51 11.02
C LEU A 151 -17.82 -11.84 9.70
N SER A 152 -18.43 -10.86 9.08
CA SER A 152 -18.89 -10.97 7.70
C SER A 152 -17.70 -10.78 6.76
N ARG A 153 -17.43 -11.76 5.89
CA ARG A 153 -16.43 -11.61 4.80
C ARG A 153 -16.78 -10.51 3.81
N LYS A 154 -17.97 -9.94 3.91
CA LYS A 154 -18.42 -8.82 3.07
C LYS A 154 -18.25 -7.46 3.75
N ALA A 155 -17.92 -7.43 5.05
CA ALA A 155 -17.66 -6.20 5.78
C ALA A 155 -16.16 -5.89 5.77
N PRO A 156 -15.74 -4.63 5.46
CA PRO A 156 -14.32 -4.26 5.35
C PRO A 156 -13.50 -4.63 6.59
N GLY A 157 -14.00 -4.31 7.77
CA GLY A 157 -13.32 -4.65 9.03
C GLY A 157 -13.18 -6.15 9.28
N GLY A 158 -14.15 -6.97 8.83
CA GLY A 158 -14.07 -8.43 8.90
C GLY A 158 -13.00 -9.00 7.97
N GLU A 159 -12.83 -8.41 6.81
CA GLU A 159 -11.80 -8.81 5.84
C GLU A 159 -10.39 -8.45 6.33
N LEU A 160 -10.21 -7.27 6.91
CA LEU A 160 -8.95 -6.85 7.54
C LEU A 160 -8.54 -7.84 8.64
N VAL A 161 -9.45 -8.13 9.58
CA VAL A 161 -9.19 -9.07 10.68
C VAL A 161 -8.73 -10.43 10.13
N LEU A 162 -9.43 -10.98 9.13
CA LEU A 162 -9.06 -12.27 8.53
C LEU A 162 -7.70 -12.25 7.81
N ARG A 163 -7.27 -11.10 7.28
CA ARG A 163 -5.92 -10.93 6.71
C ARG A 163 -4.85 -10.88 7.81
N LEU A 164 -5.09 -10.07 8.84
CA LEU A 164 -4.16 -9.95 9.96
C LEU A 164 -4.02 -11.27 10.74
N GLU A 165 -5.08 -12.05 10.93
CA GLU A 165 -5.03 -13.38 11.59
C GLU A 165 -4.12 -14.40 10.87
N ARG A 166 -3.88 -14.22 9.57
CA ARG A 166 -3.00 -15.09 8.78
C ARG A 166 -1.52 -14.70 8.88
N GLN A 167 -1.22 -13.55 9.45
CA GLN A 167 0.15 -13.09 9.63
C GLN A 167 0.76 -13.72 10.90
N HIS A 168 1.99 -14.24 10.80
CA HIS A 168 2.65 -14.92 11.91
C HIS A 168 3.11 -13.99 13.05
N ASN A 169 3.10 -12.68 12.82
CA ASN A 169 3.55 -11.65 13.77
C ASN A 169 2.39 -10.96 14.50
N VAL A 170 1.15 -11.44 14.36
CA VAL A 170 -0.03 -10.89 15.03
C VAL A 170 -0.39 -11.75 16.23
N GLU A 171 -0.40 -11.13 17.42
CA GLU A 171 -0.78 -11.77 18.67
C GLU A 171 -2.29 -11.94 18.74
N GLN A 172 -2.77 -13.18 18.80
CA GLN A 172 -4.19 -13.47 18.88
C GLN A 172 -4.58 -13.79 20.32
N ILE A 173 -5.48 -12.98 20.88
CA ILE A 173 -6.02 -13.15 22.25
C ILE A 173 -7.51 -13.44 22.15
N ARG A 174 -7.89 -14.68 22.42
CA ARG A 174 -9.29 -15.06 22.47
C ARG A 174 -9.78 -15.01 23.91
N LEU A 175 -10.89 -14.33 24.15
CA LEU A 175 -11.56 -14.31 25.44
C LEU A 175 -12.64 -15.38 25.47
N ASP A 176 -12.45 -16.37 26.33
CA ASP A 176 -13.42 -17.42 26.58
C ASP A 176 -14.43 -17.02 27.67
N ARG A 177 -15.54 -17.74 27.75
CA ARG A 177 -16.54 -17.54 28.81
C ARG A 177 -15.92 -17.85 30.15
N LEU A 178 -16.36 -17.14 31.19
CA LEU A 178 -15.94 -17.41 32.58
C LEU A 178 -16.35 -18.79 32.99
N ASP A 179 -15.48 -19.48 33.71
CA ASP A 179 -15.82 -20.74 34.35
C ASP A 179 -16.64 -20.51 35.65
N ARG A 180 -17.02 -21.61 36.33
CA ARG A 180 -17.80 -21.50 37.58
C ARG A 180 -17.06 -20.80 38.71
N ALA A 181 -15.77 -20.99 38.81
CA ALA A 181 -14.95 -20.37 39.86
C ALA A 181 -14.80 -18.86 39.61
N GLU A 182 -14.62 -18.49 38.36
CA GLU A 182 -14.55 -17.10 37.91
C GLU A 182 -15.90 -16.39 38.06
N VAL A 183 -17.03 -17.05 37.74
CA VAL A 183 -18.37 -16.51 38.02
C VAL A 183 -18.59 -16.34 39.53
N ALA A 184 -18.13 -17.27 40.37
CA ALA A 184 -18.17 -17.11 41.82
C ALA A 184 -17.34 -15.89 42.27
N GLY A 185 -16.13 -15.71 41.70
CA GLY A 185 -15.29 -14.53 41.95
C GLY A 185 -15.97 -13.23 41.53
N LEU A 186 -16.64 -13.20 40.36
CA LEU A 186 -17.38 -12.05 39.87
C LEU A 186 -18.55 -11.67 40.80
N LEU A 187 -19.35 -12.67 41.20
CA LEU A 187 -20.45 -12.48 42.17
C LEU A 187 -19.95 -11.99 43.53
N ALA A 188 -18.82 -12.54 43.99
CA ALA A 188 -18.21 -12.11 45.27
C ALA A 188 -17.74 -10.65 45.20
N ALA A 189 -17.15 -10.24 44.04
CA ALA A 189 -16.71 -8.86 43.83
C ALA A 189 -17.90 -7.85 43.77
N ILE A 190 -19.01 -8.24 43.14
CA ILE A 190 -20.23 -7.41 43.08
C ILE A 190 -20.89 -7.30 44.48
N GLY A 191 -21.06 -8.40 45.14
CA GLY A 191 -21.77 -8.48 46.44
C GLY A 191 -20.90 -8.18 47.64
N ASN A 192 -19.59 -8.05 47.46
CA ASN A 192 -18.61 -7.88 48.55
C ASN A 192 -18.66 -9.00 49.62
N ALA A 193 -19.12 -10.19 49.23
CA ALA A 193 -19.21 -11.39 50.09
C ALA A 193 -19.19 -12.65 49.20
N PRO A 194 -18.65 -13.79 49.69
CA PRO A 194 -18.63 -15.03 48.92
C PRO A 194 -20.08 -15.54 48.68
N PRO A 195 -20.44 -15.84 47.40
CA PRO A 195 -21.74 -16.39 47.06
C PRO A 195 -21.86 -17.86 47.49
N SER A 196 -23.09 -18.31 47.74
CA SER A 196 -23.29 -19.73 47.92
C SER A 196 -23.17 -20.53 46.62
N SER A 197 -22.84 -21.83 46.71
CA SER A 197 -22.74 -22.71 45.55
C SER A 197 -24.04 -22.78 44.74
N GLY A 198 -25.21 -22.67 45.39
CA GLY A 198 -26.49 -22.62 44.70
C GLY A 198 -26.74 -21.35 43.90
N ALA A 199 -26.28 -20.21 44.40
CA ALA A 199 -26.35 -18.94 43.67
C ALA A 199 -25.42 -18.98 42.45
N VAL A 200 -24.18 -19.45 42.60
CA VAL A 200 -23.22 -19.62 41.51
C VAL A 200 -23.80 -20.52 40.42
N GLU A 201 -24.32 -21.69 40.75
CA GLU A 201 -24.88 -22.62 39.76
C GLU A 201 -26.11 -22.05 39.05
N ALA A 202 -26.96 -21.32 39.77
CA ALA A 202 -28.16 -20.70 39.21
C ALA A 202 -27.80 -19.62 38.20
N VAL A 203 -26.80 -18.77 38.50
CA VAL A 203 -26.32 -17.71 37.61
C VAL A 203 -25.50 -18.28 36.46
N TYR A 204 -24.57 -19.23 36.72
CA TYR A 204 -23.75 -19.84 35.70
C TYR A 204 -24.57 -20.52 34.61
N ARG A 205 -25.59 -21.30 34.96
CA ARG A 205 -26.48 -21.95 33.99
C ARG A 205 -27.20 -20.97 33.07
N ARG A 206 -27.56 -19.80 33.56
CA ARG A 206 -28.30 -18.77 32.79
C ARG A 206 -27.39 -17.87 32.02
N SER A 207 -26.29 -17.47 32.62
CA SER A 207 -25.30 -16.57 31.96
C SER A 207 -24.43 -17.31 30.94
N GLY A 208 -24.32 -18.66 31.08
CA GLY A 208 -23.33 -19.42 30.31
C GLY A 208 -21.89 -18.92 30.51
N GLY A 209 -21.60 -18.21 31.62
CA GLY A 209 -20.29 -17.62 31.91
C GLY A 209 -20.00 -16.30 31.17
N ILE A 210 -20.97 -15.65 30.56
CA ILE A 210 -20.79 -14.34 29.96
C ILE A 210 -20.87 -13.26 31.04
N PRO A 211 -19.79 -12.48 31.32
CA PRO A 211 -19.72 -11.51 32.41
C PRO A 211 -20.87 -10.49 32.41
N PHE A 212 -21.18 -9.90 31.27
CA PHE A 212 -22.29 -8.96 31.14
C PHE A 212 -23.63 -9.56 31.56
N VAL A 213 -23.89 -10.80 31.17
CA VAL A 213 -25.14 -11.49 31.56
C VAL A 213 -25.18 -11.78 33.06
N VAL A 214 -24.03 -12.11 33.67
CA VAL A 214 -23.91 -12.24 35.12
C VAL A 214 -24.29 -10.94 35.83
N GLU A 215 -23.74 -9.82 35.38
CA GLU A 215 -24.01 -8.50 35.94
C GLU A 215 -25.48 -8.09 35.76
N GLU A 216 -26.07 -8.35 34.59
CA GLU A 216 -27.49 -8.06 34.33
C GLU A 216 -28.43 -8.94 35.21
N LEU A 217 -28.13 -10.22 35.35
CA LEU A 217 -28.93 -11.09 36.24
C LEU A 217 -28.90 -10.60 37.70
N VAL A 218 -27.76 -10.13 38.17
CA VAL A 218 -27.65 -9.51 39.51
C VAL A 218 -28.46 -8.22 39.58
N ARG A 219 -28.43 -7.38 38.55
CA ARG A 219 -29.19 -6.11 38.50
C ARG A 219 -30.68 -6.35 38.50
N CYS A 220 -31.20 -7.38 37.85
CA CYS A 220 -32.61 -7.75 37.85
C CYS A 220 -33.17 -8.08 39.23
N CYS A 221 -32.33 -8.44 40.20
CA CYS A 221 -32.78 -8.73 41.57
C CYS A 221 -33.02 -7.47 42.43
N GLY A 222 -32.63 -6.31 41.94
CA GLY A 222 -32.81 -5.02 42.60
C GLY A 222 -31.70 -4.62 43.59
N PRO A 223 -31.64 -3.33 43.97
CA PRO A 223 -30.54 -2.77 44.76
C PRO A 223 -30.46 -3.27 46.21
N ASP A 224 -31.53 -3.79 46.77
CA ASP A 224 -31.61 -4.28 48.14
C ASP A 224 -31.47 -5.80 48.24
N ALA A 225 -31.32 -6.53 47.11
CA ALA A 225 -31.18 -7.98 47.11
C ALA A 225 -29.80 -8.43 47.64
N CYS A 226 -29.78 -9.62 48.25
CA CYS A 226 -28.55 -10.33 48.59
C CYS A 226 -28.16 -11.25 47.42
N ILE A 227 -26.86 -11.47 47.17
CA ILE A 227 -26.37 -12.40 46.13
C ILE A 227 -27.01 -13.80 46.31
N ASP A 228 -27.28 -14.23 47.55
CA ASP A 228 -27.89 -15.52 47.79
C ASP A 228 -29.39 -15.58 47.43
N ASP A 229 -30.08 -14.47 47.28
CA ASP A 229 -31.46 -14.41 46.80
C ASP A 229 -31.57 -14.84 45.33
N LEU A 230 -30.46 -14.79 44.56
CA LEU A 230 -30.37 -15.31 43.19
C LEU A 230 -30.72 -16.78 43.04
N LYS A 231 -30.67 -17.58 44.11
CA LYS A 231 -31.11 -19.00 44.14
C LYS A 231 -32.60 -19.13 43.91
N THR A 232 -33.37 -18.23 44.52
CA THR A 232 -34.86 -18.33 44.62
C THR A 232 -35.50 -17.29 43.69
N ALA A 233 -34.78 -16.33 43.19
CA ALA A 233 -35.30 -15.33 42.28
C ALA A 233 -35.79 -15.93 40.97
N GLN A 234 -36.88 -15.42 40.44
CA GLN A 234 -37.34 -15.72 39.09
C GLN A 234 -36.43 -14.99 38.08
N LEU A 235 -35.24 -15.53 37.88
CA LEU A 235 -34.26 -14.94 36.91
C LEU A 235 -34.72 -15.24 35.47
N PRO A 236 -34.51 -14.28 34.55
CA PRO A 236 -34.74 -14.47 33.14
C PRO A 236 -34.00 -15.71 32.55
N TRP A 237 -34.61 -16.37 31.57
CA TRP A 237 -34.04 -17.56 30.94
C TRP A 237 -32.88 -17.28 29.97
N SER A 238 -32.86 -16.08 29.44
CA SER A 238 -31.87 -15.63 28.48
C SER A 238 -31.58 -14.13 28.62
N LEU A 239 -30.53 -13.65 27.98
CA LEU A 239 -30.21 -12.22 27.89
C LEU A 239 -31.36 -11.43 27.28
N ASP A 240 -31.97 -11.95 26.19
CA ASP A 240 -33.12 -11.29 25.54
C ASP A 240 -34.31 -11.14 26.48
N GLU A 241 -34.53 -12.10 27.34
CA GLU A 241 -35.60 -12.07 28.36
C GLU A 241 -35.26 -11.05 29.46
N ALA A 242 -33.98 -11.00 29.89
CA ALA A 242 -33.52 -10.04 30.89
C ALA A 242 -33.69 -8.59 30.35
N VAL A 243 -33.24 -8.34 29.12
CA VAL A 243 -33.39 -7.05 28.46
C VAL A 243 -34.88 -6.73 28.25
N ARG A 244 -35.70 -7.68 27.79
CA ARG A 244 -37.15 -7.47 27.62
C ARG A 244 -37.85 -7.12 28.94
N GLN A 245 -37.49 -7.76 30.02
CA GLN A 245 -38.06 -7.48 31.34
C GLN A 245 -37.66 -6.09 31.82
N GLN A 246 -36.42 -5.68 31.63
CA GLN A 246 -35.92 -4.35 31.93
C GLN A 246 -36.63 -3.28 31.10
N LEU A 247 -36.77 -3.49 29.79
CA LEU A 247 -37.42 -2.57 28.86
C LEU A 247 -38.95 -2.54 29.02
N GLY A 248 -39.58 -3.61 29.48
CA GLY A 248 -41.04 -3.71 29.62
C GLY A 248 -41.63 -2.83 30.74
N GLY A 249 -40.80 -2.41 31.71
CA GLY A 249 -41.19 -1.55 32.83
C GLY A 249 -40.93 -0.07 32.59
N LEU A 250 -40.38 0.33 31.44
CA LEU A 250 -40.03 1.72 31.18
C LEU A 250 -41.25 2.61 30.95
N PRO A 251 -41.26 3.83 31.54
CA PRO A 251 -42.24 4.85 31.23
C PRO A 251 -42.33 5.18 29.72
N PRO A 252 -43.49 5.67 29.22
CA PRO A 252 -43.66 5.89 27.78
C PRO A 252 -42.65 6.85 27.15
N ASP A 253 -42.12 7.82 27.85
CA ASP A 253 -41.12 8.76 27.32
C ASP A 253 -39.74 8.11 27.22
N GLU A 254 -39.34 7.36 28.23
CA GLU A 254 -38.10 6.57 28.21
C GLU A 254 -38.12 5.54 27.08
N ARG A 255 -39.28 4.88 26.90
CA ARG A 255 -39.47 3.94 25.77
C ARG A 255 -39.27 4.62 24.40
N ARG A 256 -39.86 5.83 24.22
CA ARG A 256 -39.68 6.61 22.97
C ARG A 256 -38.24 6.96 22.71
N VAL A 257 -37.46 7.31 23.73
CA VAL A 257 -36.04 7.65 23.62
C VAL A 257 -35.24 6.46 23.16
N ILE A 258 -35.37 5.28 23.79
CA ILE A 258 -34.63 4.08 23.39
C ILE A 258 -35.04 3.58 22.01
N ASP A 259 -36.31 3.65 21.64
CA ASP A 259 -36.81 3.27 20.32
C ASP A 259 -36.21 4.19 19.23
N ALA A 260 -36.14 5.50 19.51
CA ALA A 260 -35.50 6.48 18.63
C ALA A 260 -34.01 6.23 18.46
N LEU A 261 -33.27 6.04 19.56
CA LEU A 261 -31.84 5.70 19.55
C LEU A 261 -31.56 4.41 18.76
N ALA A 262 -32.37 3.38 18.98
CA ALA A 262 -32.18 2.10 18.31
C ALA A 262 -32.34 2.18 16.79
N VAL A 263 -33.29 2.99 16.29
CA VAL A 263 -33.50 3.20 14.84
C VAL A 263 -32.52 4.20 14.27
N PHE A 264 -32.11 5.20 15.05
CA PHE A 264 -31.10 6.17 14.61
C PHE A 264 -29.77 5.46 14.31
N GLY A 265 -29.38 4.46 15.14
CA GLY A 265 -28.27 3.55 14.86
C GLY A 265 -26.89 4.12 15.16
N ASP A 266 -26.80 5.36 15.67
CA ASP A 266 -25.59 6.08 16.02
C ASP A 266 -25.79 6.86 17.32
N PRO A 267 -24.73 7.33 18.00
CA PRO A 267 -24.86 8.34 19.05
C PRO A 267 -25.63 9.54 18.52
N ALA A 268 -26.70 9.88 19.17
CA ALA A 268 -27.60 10.93 18.73
C ALA A 268 -27.43 12.20 19.59
N PRO A 269 -27.20 13.36 18.97
CA PRO A 269 -27.24 14.66 19.67
C PRO A 269 -28.61 14.91 20.30
N PHE A 270 -28.62 15.66 21.40
CA PHE A 270 -29.84 16.00 22.11
C PHE A 270 -30.93 16.60 21.20
N GLU A 271 -30.55 17.53 20.34
CA GLU A 271 -31.49 18.21 19.42
C GLU A 271 -32.12 17.24 18.41
N ILE A 272 -31.33 16.27 17.91
CA ILE A 272 -31.85 15.21 17.03
C ILE A 272 -32.86 14.33 17.79
N LEU A 273 -32.51 13.93 19.02
CA LEU A 273 -33.44 13.13 19.83
C LEU A 273 -34.73 13.90 20.17
N LEU A 274 -34.64 15.18 20.43
CA LEU A 274 -35.79 16.04 20.70
C LEU A 274 -36.82 15.99 19.55
N ASP A 275 -36.31 16.18 18.32
CA ASP A 275 -37.10 16.12 17.09
C ASP A 275 -37.66 14.73 16.81
N VAL A 276 -36.83 13.68 16.92
CA VAL A 276 -37.23 12.31 16.61
C VAL A 276 -38.23 11.78 17.63
N CYS A 277 -38.04 12.04 18.92
CA CYS A 277 -38.93 11.58 19.97
C CYS A 277 -40.23 12.42 19.99
N GLY A 278 -40.19 13.68 19.58
CA GLY A 278 -41.33 14.64 19.69
C GLY A 278 -41.69 14.89 21.12
N LEU A 279 -40.71 15.01 22.00
CA LEU A 279 -40.84 15.39 23.40
C LEU A 279 -40.53 16.88 23.58
N THR A 280 -40.86 17.43 24.72
CA THR A 280 -40.33 18.74 25.13
C THR A 280 -38.95 18.55 25.77
N ASP A 281 -38.15 19.63 25.76
CA ASP A 281 -36.81 19.65 26.36
C ASP A 281 -36.74 19.03 27.76
N ASP A 282 -37.58 19.54 28.69
CA ASP A 282 -37.65 19.03 30.06
C ASP A 282 -38.00 17.55 30.16
N ARG A 283 -38.91 17.06 29.29
CA ARG A 283 -39.33 15.63 29.31
C ARG A 283 -38.22 14.74 28.76
N LEU A 284 -37.50 15.17 27.72
CA LEU A 284 -36.37 14.46 27.19
C LEU A 284 -35.24 14.37 28.22
N LEU A 285 -34.88 15.49 28.88
CA LEU A 285 -33.88 15.53 29.94
C LEU A 285 -34.21 14.58 31.10
N VAL A 286 -35.48 14.57 31.56
CA VAL A 286 -35.91 13.66 32.62
C VAL A 286 -35.79 12.21 32.19
N ALA A 287 -36.20 11.87 30.95
CA ALA A 287 -36.09 10.51 30.41
C ALA A 287 -34.62 10.05 30.26
N LEU A 288 -33.76 10.90 29.68
CA LEU A 288 -32.33 10.60 29.51
C LEU A 288 -31.62 10.42 30.86
N ARG A 289 -31.90 11.28 31.84
CA ARG A 289 -31.33 11.16 33.21
C ARG A 289 -31.76 9.86 33.91
N SER A 290 -33.02 9.45 33.75
CA SER A 290 -33.52 8.19 34.27
C SER A 290 -32.84 7.00 33.61
N LEU A 291 -32.79 7.01 32.27
CA LEU A 291 -32.10 5.95 31.49
C LEU A 291 -30.59 5.88 31.80
N ALA A 292 -29.92 7.01 31.99
CA ALA A 292 -28.50 7.06 32.39
C ALA A 292 -28.30 6.50 33.79
N THR A 293 -29.19 6.78 34.74
CA THR A 293 -29.13 6.21 36.11
C THR A 293 -29.28 4.69 36.08
N GLN A 294 -30.06 4.18 35.12
CA GLN A 294 -30.23 2.73 34.90
C GLN A 294 -29.11 2.13 34.04
N SER A 295 -28.14 2.92 33.57
CA SER A 295 -27.06 2.52 32.66
C SER A 295 -27.57 1.90 31.35
N ILE A 296 -28.80 2.20 30.95
CA ILE A 296 -29.35 1.83 29.63
C ILE A 296 -28.79 2.74 28.53
N VAL A 297 -28.68 4.03 28.86
CA VAL A 297 -28.11 5.07 27.99
C VAL A 297 -26.88 5.66 28.68
N VAL A 298 -25.88 6.04 27.89
CA VAL A 298 -24.68 6.76 28.32
C VAL A 298 -24.51 8.00 27.44
N GLU A 299 -23.77 8.96 27.96
CA GLU A 299 -23.38 10.18 27.26
C GLU A 299 -21.87 10.05 26.93
N PRO A 300 -21.49 9.50 25.77
CA PRO A 300 -20.09 9.28 25.41
C PRO A 300 -19.35 10.59 25.11
N GLU A 301 -20.05 11.60 24.63
CA GLU A 301 -19.55 12.95 24.37
C GLU A 301 -20.59 13.95 24.86
N ASP A 302 -20.20 15.18 25.16
CA ASP A 302 -21.09 16.23 25.62
C ASP A 302 -22.31 16.33 24.70
N ASP A 303 -23.48 16.24 25.31
CA ASP A 303 -24.78 16.37 24.66
C ASP A 303 -25.10 15.31 23.57
N THR A 304 -24.40 14.19 23.60
CA THR A 304 -24.60 13.05 22.68
C THR A 304 -24.96 11.79 23.46
N PHE A 305 -25.94 11.04 23.05
CA PHE A 305 -26.50 9.91 23.81
C PHE A 305 -26.46 8.62 22.98
N TRP A 306 -26.09 7.53 23.65
CA TRP A 306 -26.06 6.20 23.07
C TRP A 306 -26.38 5.11 24.07
N PHE A 307 -26.61 3.89 23.62
CA PHE A 307 -26.80 2.74 24.51
C PHE A 307 -25.53 2.42 25.30
N GLY A 308 -25.67 2.14 26.58
CA GLY A 308 -24.57 1.67 27.43
C GLY A 308 -24.00 0.32 27.00
N HIS A 309 -24.81 -0.48 26.28
CA HIS A 309 -24.40 -1.75 25.70
C HIS A 309 -25.11 -2.06 24.37
N ALA A 310 -24.35 -2.48 23.36
CA ALA A 310 -24.89 -2.72 22.01
C ALA A 310 -26.00 -3.80 21.98
N LEU A 311 -25.95 -4.81 22.85
CA LEU A 311 -27.00 -5.83 22.95
C LEU A 311 -28.38 -5.27 23.34
N VAL A 312 -28.41 -4.15 24.07
CA VAL A 312 -29.68 -3.47 24.39
C VAL A 312 -30.26 -2.83 23.14
N ALA A 313 -29.43 -2.21 22.30
CA ALA A 313 -29.86 -1.63 21.03
C ALA A 313 -30.48 -2.69 20.10
N ASP A 314 -29.81 -3.85 19.97
CA ASP A 314 -30.26 -4.99 19.16
C ASP A 314 -31.64 -5.50 19.66
N ALA A 315 -31.78 -5.67 20.97
CA ALA A 315 -33.02 -6.13 21.58
C ALA A 315 -34.18 -5.13 21.41
N VAL A 316 -33.93 -3.85 21.47
CA VAL A 316 -34.93 -2.79 21.20
C VAL A 316 -35.36 -2.82 19.73
N GLN A 317 -34.43 -2.91 18.79
CA GLN A 317 -34.73 -2.98 17.34
C GLN A 317 -35.61 -4.16 17.00
N GLN A 318 -35.36 -5.34 17.60
CA GLN A 318 -36.15 -6.55 17.36
C GLN A 318 -37.61 -6.44 17.87
N GLN A 319 -37.86 -5.61 18.89
CA GLN A 319 -39.19 -5.40 19.44
C GLN A 319 -40.05 -4.44 18.63
N LEU A 320 -39.43 -3.57 17.81
CA LEU A 320 -40.14 -2.56 17.04
C LEU A 320 -40.95 -3.18 15.89
N LEU A 321 -42.22 -2.80 15.79
CA LEU A 321 -43.06 -3.15 14.64
C LEU A 321 -42.56 -2.41 13.39
N GLY A 322 -42.69 -3.02 12.21
CA GLY A 322 -42.26 -2.44 10.96
C GLY A 322 -42.80 -1.03 10.70
N ARG A 323 -44.05 -0.72 11.13
CA ARG A 323 -44.66 0.60 10.99
C ARG A 323 -44.06 1.64 11.98
N GLU A 324 -43.69 1.22 13.16
CA GLU A 324 -43.03 2.08 14.15
C GLU A 324 -41.62 2.44 13.67
N ARG A 325 -40.85 1.43 13.21
CA ARG A 325 -39.54 1.61 12.65
C ARG A 325 -39.54 2.59 11.47
N ARG A 326 -40.51 2.42 10.53
CA ARG A 326 -40.65 3.32 9.38
C ARG A 326 -40.87 4.77 9.82
N ARG A 327 -41.76 5.00 10.81
CA ARG A 327 -42.03 6.34 11.34
C ARG A 327 -40.81 6.96 12.01
N LEU A 328 -40.02 6.18 12.71
CA LEU A 328 -38.78 6.65 13.33
C LEU A 328 -37.75 7.02 12.26
N HIS A 329 -37.62 6.20 11.19
CA HIS A 329 -36.77 6.56 10.05
C HIS A 329 -37.25 7.86 9.37
N GLU A 330 -38.55 8.05 9.15
CA GLU A 330 -39.09 9.28 8.57
C GLU A 330 -38.73 10.53 9.42
N ARG A 331 -38.82 10.43 10.75
CA ARG A 331 -38.46 11.53 11.65
C ARG A 331 -36.97 11.76 11.71
N SER A 332 -36.16 10.69 11.80
CA SER A 332 -34.72 10.81 11.76
C SER A 332 -34.21 11.43 10.46
N PHE A 333 -34.83 11.05 9.33
CA PHE A 333 -34.54 11.65 8.03
C PHE A 333 -34.83 13.16 8.03
N ALA A 334 -36.01 13.58 8.55
CA ALA A 334 -36.38 14.97 8.60
C ALA A 334 -35.44 15.81 9.52
N ALA A 335 -35.09 15.27 10.68
CA ALA A 335 -34.17 15.91 11.61
C ALA A 335 -32.77 16.08 11.02
N LEU A 336 -32.22 15.01 10.41
CA LEU A 336 -30.90 15.04 9.76
C LEU A 336 -30.86 16.01 8.58
N ARG A 337 -31.92 16.03 7.76
CA ARG A 337 -32.00 16.91 6.59
C ARG A 337 -32.00 18.40 6.98
N ALA A 338 -32.47 18.74 8.17
CA ALA A 338 -32.48 20.09 8.70
C ALA A 338 -31.11 20.58 9.19
N GLN A 339 -30.12 19.72 9.32
CA GLN A 339 -28.75 20.07 9.75
C GLN A 339 -28.02 20.90 8.70
N VAL A 340 -27.12 21.77 9.12
CA VAL A 340 -26.31 22.64 8.23
C VAL A 340 -25.37 21.76 7.35
N GLU A 341 -24.77 20.74 7.91
CA GLU A 341 -23.99 19.74 7.20
C GLU A 341 -24.58 18.34 7.44
N PRO A 342 -25.50 17.88 6.60
CA PRO A 342 -26.16 16.61 6.80
C PRO A 342 -25.23 15.43 6.47
N ASP A 343 -25.32 14.38 7.27
CA ASP A 343 -24.71 13.09 6.96
C ASP A 343 -25.48 12.40 5.84
N HIS A 344 -24.93 12.42 4.61
CA HIS A 344 -25.59 11.87 3.42
C HIS A 344 -25.78 10.35 3.48
N ALA A 345 -24.85 9.62 4.10
CA ALA A 345 -24.99 8.16 4.27
C ALA A 345 -26.13 7.84 5.26
N ALA A 346 -26.22 8.58 6.35
CA ALA A 346 -27.34 8.47 7.29
C ALA A 346 -28.66 8.87 6.63
N LEU A 347 -28.67 9.94 5.82
CA LEU A 347 -29.87 10.34 5.06
C LEU A 347 -30.34 9.24 4.11
N VAL A 348 -29.44 8.60 3.34
CA VAL A 348 -29.79 7.47 2.45
C VAL A 348 -30.32 6.30 3.26
N ARG A 349 -29.65 5.93 4.37
CA ARG A 349 -30.10 4.88 5.28
C ARG A 349 -31.53 5.12 5.81
N HIS A 350 -31.80 6.35 6.27
CA HIS A 350 -33.13 6.68 6.80
C HIS A 350 -34.18 6.85 5.71
N ALA A 351 -33.83 7.36 4.52
CA ALA A 351 -34.75 7.39 3.38
C ALA A 351 -35.16 5.98 2.95
N SER A 352 -34.20 5.05 2.85
CA SER A 352 -34.47 3.64 2.57
C SER A 352 -35.35 3.00 3.65
N GLY A 353 -35.05 3.20 4.94
CA GLY A 353 -35.83 2.69 6.05
C GLY A 353 -37.25 3.30 6.14
N ALA A 354 -37.41 4.52 5.65
CA ALA A 354 -38.71 5.17 5.50
C ALA A 354 -39.50 4.73 4.27
N GLY A 355 -38.82 4.02 3.32
CA GLY A 355 -39.40 3.63 2.04
C GLY A 355 -39.51 4.80 1.03
N GLN A 356 -38.69 5.84 1.19
CA GLN A 356 -38.62 7.04 0.33
C GLN A 356 -37.50 6.88 -0.71
N PHE A 357 -37.55 5.80 -1.48
CA PHE A 357 -36.48 5.41 -2.43
C PHE A 357 -36.24 6.44 -3.52
N GLU A 358 -37.28 7.23 -3.90
CA GLU A 358 -37.20 8.28 -4.90
C GLU A 358 -36.27 9.45 -4.51
N LEU A 359 -35.96 9.61 -3.22
CA LEU A 359 -35.07 10.65 -2.72
C LEU A 359 -33.58 10.23 -2.74
N ILE A 360 -33.31 8.93 -2.76
CA ILE A 360 -31.96 8.36 -2.63
C ILE A 360 -31.01 8.87 -3.72
N PRO A 361 -31.36 8.88 -5.03
CA PRO A 361 -30.43 9.31 -6.06
C PRO A 361 -29.93 10.74 -5.89
N ALA A 362 -30.83 11.67 -5.53
CA ALA A 362 -30.47 13.08 -5.34
C ALA A 362 -29.52 13.28 -4.15
N ILE A 363 -29.79 12.60 -3.03
CA ILE A 363 -28.95 12.67 -1.82
C ILE A 363 -27.60 12.04 -2.09
N ALA A 364 -27.58 10.90 -2.77
CA ALA A 364 -26.36 10.15 -3.06
C ALA A 364 -25.45 10.90 -4.04
N ARG A 365 -25.99 11.60 -5.05
CA ARG A 365 -25.18 12.42 -5.96
C ARG A 365 -24.35 13.45 -5.18
N GLU A 366 -25.00 14.20 -4.29
CA GLU A 366 -24.31 15.20 -3.48
C GLU A 366 -23.34 14.57 -2.50
N GLY A 367 -23.76 13.54 -1.76
CA GLY A 367 -22.94 12.88 -0.74
C GLY A 367 -21.73 12.14 -1.33
N ALA A 368 -21.93 11.35 -2.40
CA ALA A 368 -20.85 10.60 -3.02
C ALA A 368 -19.80 11.54 -3.64
N ARG A 369 -20.21 12.66 -4.23
CA ARG A 369 -19.29 13.68 -4.73
C ARG A 369 -18.45 14.27 -3.59
N ARG A 370 -19.09 14.70 -2.49
CA ARG A 370 -18.39 15.24 -1.30
C ARG A 370 -17.42 14.22 -0.70
N TYR A 371 -17.78 12.94 -0.66
CA TYR A 371 -16.89 11.89 -0.16
C TYR A 371 -15.67 11.71 -1.06
N LEU A 372 -15.87 11.72 -2.38
CA LEU A 372 -14.79 11.63 -3.37
C LEU A 372 -13.81 12.82 -3.27
N ASP A 373 -14.35 14.03 -3.09
CA ASP A 373 -13.57 15.27 -2.92
C ASP A 373 -12.73 15.26 -1.62
N ARG A 374 -13.17 14.49 -0.59
CA ARG A 374 -12.44 14.28 0.67
C ARG A 374 -11.50 13.07 0.64
N GLY A 375 -11.37 12.39 -0.51
CA GLY A 375 -10.55 11.19 -0.67
C GLY A 375 -11.18 9.90 -0.13
N ALA A 376 -12.44 9.93 0.33
CA ALA A 376 -13.17 8.76 0.85
C ALA A 376 -13.78 7.92 -0.30
N SER A 377 -12.92 7.30 -1.10
CA SER A 377 -13.31 6.63 -2.34
C SER A 377 -14.19 5.40 -2.11
N PHE A 378 -13.96 4.62 -1.04
CA PHE A 378 -14.80 3.47 -0.70
C PHE A 378 -16.23 3.87 -0.37
N GLN A 379 -16.40 4.92 0.43
CA GLN A 379 -17.74 5.39 0.81
C GLN A 379 -18.44 6.07 -0.36
N ALA A 380 -17.70 6.81 -1.21
CA ALA A 380 -18.25 7.39 -2.43
C ALA A 380 -18.78 6.30 -3.37
N LEU A 381 -17.98 5.24 -3.62
CA LEU A 381 -18.40 4.11 -4.46
C LEU A 381 -19.61 3.40 -3.87
N ARG A 382 -19.60 3.11 -2.56
CA ARG A 382 -20.71 2.43 -1.90
C ARG A 382 -22.02 3.25 -2.02
N LEU A 383 -21.95 4.54 -1.70
CA LEU A 383 -23.13 5.40 -1.74
C LEU A 383 -23.68 5.54 -3.18
N ALA A 384 -22.79 5.70 -4.17
CA ALA A 384 -23.18 5.74 -5.57
C ALA A 384 -23.78 4.41 -6.03
N SER A 385 -23.19 3.26 -5.65
CA SER A 385 -23.69 1.93 -6.03
C SER A 385 -25.04 1.61 -5.40
N GLU A 386 -25.28 1.98 -4.14
CA GLU A 386 -26.59 1.86 -3.48
C GLU A 386 -27.65 2.67 -4.24
N ALA A 387 -27.33 3.89 -4.67
CA ALA A 387 -28.27 4.74 -5.40
C ALA A 387 -28.51 4.32 -6.85
N LEU A 388 -27.49 3.71 -7.49
CA LEU A 388 -27.63 3.13 -8.83
C LEU A 388 -28.59 1.94 -8.87
N ALA A 389 -28.87 1.27 -7.73
CA ALA A 389 -29.93 0.28 -7.65
C ALA A 389 -31.33 0.88 -7.91
N GLU A 390 -31.54 2.14 -7.51
CA GLU A 390 -32.80 2.88 -7.70
C GLU A 390 -32.81 3.69 -9.01
N ALA A 391 -31.63 4.15 -9.47
CA ALA A 391 -31.46 4.93 -10.71
C ALA A 391 -30.30 4.41 -11.55
N PRO A 392 -30.44 3.24 -12.22
CA PRO A 392 -29.32 2.56 -12.88
C PRO A 392 -28.61 3.36 -13.97
N ASN A 393 -29.29 4.29 -14.59
CA ASN A 393 -28.79 5.06 -15.73
C ASN A 393 -28.47 6.52 -15.38
N ASP A 394 -28.34 6.85 -14.11
CA ASP A 394 -28.00 8.21 -13.66
C ASP A 394 -26.54 8.55 -14.02
N PRO A 395 -26.29 9.52 -14.92
CA PRO A 395 -24.94 9.77 -15.42
C PRO A 395 -24.01 10.36 -14.36
N GLU A 396 -24.53 11.14 -13.41
CA GLU A 396 -23.71 11.73 -12.33
C GLU A 396 -23.26 10.67 -11.33
N LEU A 397 -24.16 9.74 -10.95
CA LEU A 397 -23.80 8.61 -10.09
C LEU A 397 -22.82 7.66 -10.77
N LEU A 398 -23.01 7.38 -12.07
CA LEU A 398 -22.08 6.57 -12.85
C LEU A 398 -20.70 7.21 -12.98
N ALA A 399 -20.64 8.55 -13.14
CA ALA A 399 -19.38 9.29 -13.15
C ALA A 399 -18.61 9.17 -11.83
N VAL A 400 -19.33 9.36 -10.70
CA VAL A 400 -18.71 9.23 -9.37
C VAL A 400 -18.29 7.79 -9.10
N ALA A 401 -19.12 6.79 -9.45
CA ALA A 401 -18.76 5.38 -9.30
C ALA A 401 -17.55 5.00 -10.13
N THR A 402 -17.43 5.53 -11.36
CA THR A 402 -16.25 5.34 -12.24
C THR A 402 -14.99 5.88 -11.60
N ASP A 403 -15.01 7.15 -11.14
CA ASP A 403 -13.84 7.80 -10.53
C ASP A 403 -13.45 7.12 -9.21
N ALA A 404 -14.42 6.82 -8.35
CA ALA A 404 -14.19 6.14 -7.08
C ALA A 404 -13.61 4.73 -7.28
N ALA A 405 -14.18 3.93 -8.20
CA ALA A 405 -13.67 2.59 -8.51
C ALA A 405 -12.27 2.64 -9.12
N TRP A 406 -11.99 3.65 -9.96
CA TRP A 406 -10.65 3.88 -10.51
C TRP A 406 -9.62 4.19 -9.42
N ARG A 407 -9.93 5.09 -8.48
CA ARG A 407 -9.04 5.43 -7.35
C ARG A 407 -8.76 4.23 -6.44
N LEU A 408 -9.70 3.29 -6.36
CA LEU A 408 -9.58 2.05 -5.60
C LEU A 408 -8.90 0.90 -6.38
N GLU A 409 -8.45 1.15 -7.59
CA GLU A 409 -7.84 0.15 -8.50
C GLU A 409 -8.79 -1.01 -8.90
N PHE A 410 -10.08 -0.78 -8.83
CA PHE A 410 -11.07 -1.72 -9.35
C PHE A 410 -11.27 -1.52 -10.85
N GLY A 411 -10.19 -1.62 -11.63
CA GLY A 411 -10.13 -1.21 -13.03
C GLY A 411 -11.21 -1.80 -13.92
N ARG A 412 -11.58 -3.09 -13.75
CA ARG A 412 -12.67 -3.72 -14.54
C ARG A 412 -14.04 -3.20 -14.14
N GLU A 413 -14.26 -2.95 -12.87
CA GLU A 413 -15.51 -2.40 -12.35
C GLU A 413 -15.65 -0.93 -12.80
N ALA A 414 -14.58 -0.14 -12.68
CA ALA A 414 -14.52 1.22 -13.20
C ALA A 414 -14.82 1.27 -14.70
N LEU A 415 -14.26 0.34 -15.50
CA LEU A 415 -14.53 0.25 -16.93
C LEU A 415 -16.00 -0.05 -17.21
N ALA A 416 -16.62 -0.94 -16.43
CA ALA A 416 -18.05 -1.23 -16.59
C ALA A 416 -18.92 0.00 -16.29
N TYR A 417 -18.64 0.74 -15.21
CA TYR A 417 -19.35 2.00 -14.92
C TYR A 417 -19.09 3.06 -16.00
N ALA A 418 -17.87 3.22 -16.49
CA ALA A 418 -17.52 4.18 -17.54
C ALA A 418 -18.26 3.88 -18.86
N GLN A 419 -18.35 2.61 -19.25
CA GLN A 419 -19.10 2.19 -20.43
C GLN A 419 -20.60 2.46 -20.28
N GLN A 420 -21.17 2.17 -19.12
CA GLN A 420 -22.56 2.46 -18.81
C GLN A 420 -22.81 3.98 -18.78
N TRP A 421 -21.89 4.77 -18.23
CA TRP A 421 -21.93 6.22 -18.26
C TRP A 421 -21.94 6.75 -19.70
N ASN A 422 -21.01 6.29 -20.54
CA ASN A 422 -20.94 6.72 -21.94
C ASN A 422 -22.22 6.37 -22.71
N ALA A 423 -22.82 5.21 -22.44
CA ALA A 423 -24.08 4.80 -23.07
C ALA A 423 -25.30 5.67 -22.67
N ASN A 424 -25.24 6.31 -21.48
CA ASN A 424 -26.29 7.15 -20.92
C ASN A 424 -25.90 8.65 -20.87
N ALA A 425 -24.78 9.04 -21.44
CA ALA A 425 -24.33 10.42 -21.50
C ALA A 425 -25.33 11.30 -22.27
N VAL A 426 -25.79 12.37 -21.61
CA VAL A 426 -26.79 13.30 -22.17
C VAL A 426 -26.11 14.50 -22.81
N THR A 427 -24.97 14.93 -22.26
CA THR A 427 -24.22 16.10 -22.71
C THR A 427 -22.92 15.70 -23.42
N ASP A 428 -22.41 16.58 -24.29
CA ASP A 428 -21.10 16.38 -24.92
C ASP A 428 -19.97 16.26 -23.90
N LEU A 429 -20.06 16.98 -22.77
CA LEU A 429 -19.06 16.91 -21.72
C LEU A 429 -19.05 15.52 -21.05
N GLU A 430 -20.20 14.98 -20.68
CA GLU A 430 -20.30 13.62 -20.12
C GLU A 430 -19.76 12.57 -21.09
N ARG A 431 -20.08 12.71 -22.39
CA ARG A 431 -19.55 11.83 -23.42
C ARG A 431 -18.02 11.88 -23.52
N VAL A 432 -17.44 13.07 -23.48
CA VAL A 432 -15.98 13.26 -23.52
C VAL A 432 -15.33 12.64 -22.28
N GLU A 433 -15.83 12.95 -21.08
CA GLU A 433 -15.25 12.48 -19.84
C GLU A 433 -15.36 10.94 -19.69
N SER A 434 -16.49 10.36 -20.07
CA SER A 434 -16.66 8.90 -20.05
C SER A 434 -15.72 8.19 -21.04
N LEU A 435 -15.54 8.72 -22.26
CA LEU A 435 -14.60 8.18 -23.24
C LEU A 435 -13.15 8.33 -22.76
N ARG A 436 -12.79 9.44 -22.11
CA ARG A 436 -11.47 9.66 -21.49
C ARG A 436 -11.18 8.57 -20.44
N PHE A 437 -12.13 8.29 -19.56
CA PHE A 437 -11.97 7.20 -18.57
C PHE A 437 -11.87 5.84 -19.24
N ILE A 438 -12.71 5.55 -20.24
CA ILE A 438 -12.63 4.27 -20.97
C ILE A 438 -11.26 4.06 -21.60
N ALA A 439 -10.72 5.08 -22.31
CA ALA A 439 -9.40 4.98 -22.94
C ALA A 439 -8.28 4.82 -21.90
N ARG A 440 -8.36 5.58 -20.80
CA ARG A 440 -7.40 5.49 -19.69
C ARG A 440 -7.44 4.10 -19.04
N LEU A 441 -8.61 3.58 -18.75
CA LEU A 441 -8.79 2.25 -18.15
C LEU A 441 -8.30 1.13 -19.09
N HIS A 442 -8.53 1.24 -20.40
CA HIS A 442 -7.92 0.31 -21.35
C HIS A 442 -6.39 0.40 -21.36
N HIS A 443 -5.81 1.60 -21.21
CA HIS A 443 -4.36 1.74 -21.04
C HIS A 443 -3.85 1.01 -19.79
N GLU A 444 -4.50 1.23 -18.64
CA GLU A 444 -4.12 0.61 -17.35
C GLU A 444 -4.34 -0.91 -17.34
N LEU A 445 -5.36 -1.39 -18.07
CA LEU A 445 -5.62 -2.82 -18.26
C LEU A 445 -4.79 -3.44 -19.40
N LEU A 446 -3.85 -2.70 -19.97
CA LEU A 446 -2.91 -3.11 -21.02
C LEU A 446 -3.63 -3.53 -22.35
N ASP A 447 -4.79 -2.97 -22.61
CA ASP A 447 -5.56 -3.19 -23.87
C ASP A 447 -5.29 -2.04 -24.83
N ALA A 448 -4.17 -2.11 -25.54
CA ALA A 448 -3.69 -1.05 -26.43
C ALA A 448 -4.65 -0.83 -27.63
N ASP A 449 -5.25 -1.90 -28.15
CA ASP A 449 -6.13 -1.79 -29.32
C ASP A 449 -7.42 -1.02 -28.98
N GLN A 450 -8.06 -1.32 -27.83
CA GLN A 450 -9.26 -0.63 -27.40
C GLN A 450 -8.95 0.80 -26.94
N ARG A 451 -7.80 1.03 -26.31
CA ARG A 451 -7.30 2.38 -26.02
C ARG A 451 -7.20 3.20 -27.30
N ASP A 452 -6.47 2.72 -28.32
CA ASP A 452 -6.21 3.45 -29.55
C ASP A 452 -7.47 3.68 -30.36
N PHE A 453 -8.39 2.71 -30.37
CA PHE A 453 -9.72 2.88 -30.94
C PHE A 453 -10.48 4.02 -30.26
N THR A 454 -10.46 4.09 -28.93
CA THR A 454 -11.16 5.13 -28.17
C THR A 454 -10.49 6.51 -28.33
N VAL A 455 -9.15 6.54 -28.44
CA VAL A 455 -8.41 7.78 -28.76
C VAL A 455 -8.84 8.32 -30.10
N ALA A 456 -8.93 7.49 -31.14
CA ALA A 456 -9.38 7.93 -32.47
C ALA A 456 -10.83 8.49 -32.45
N LEU A 457 -11.69 7.94 -31.60
CA LEU A 457 -13.05 8.49 -31.39
C LEU A 457 -13.00 9.89 -30.75
N LEU A 458 -12.14 10.10 -29.76
CA LEU A 458 -11.97 11.41 -29.12
C LEU A 458 -11.34 12.43 -30.08
N GLU A 459 -10.37 12.05 -30.91
CA GLU A 459 -9.78 12.92 -31.95
C GLU A 459 -10.86 13.39 -32.94
N ALA A 460 -11.67 12.46 -33.46
CA ALA A 460 -12.76 12.79 -34.35
C ALA A 460 -13.82 13.68 -33.66
N LEU A 461 -14.09 13.46 -32.37
CA LEU A 461 -15.03 14.25 -31.60
C LEU A 461 -14.51 15.69 -31.37
N ALA A 462 -13.21 15.87 -31.09
CA ALA A 462 -12.56 17.17 -30.90
C ALA A 462 -12.71 18.08 -32.13
N ASP A 463 -12.73 17.50 -33.34
CA ASP A 463 -12.88 18.26 -34.58
C ASP A 463 -14.36 18.67 -34.85
N THR A 464 -15.32 17.97 -34.29
CA THR A 464 -16.76 18.23 -34.51
C THR A 464 -17.41 19.05 -33.42
N LEU A 465 -16.87 19.03 -32.19
CA LEU A 465 -17.41 19.77 -31.06
C LEU A 465 -17.32 21.29 -31.24
N PRO A 466 -18.39 22.04 -30.85
CA PRO A 466 -18.34 23.51 -30.82
C PRO A 466 -17.29 23.99 -29.81
N GLN A 467 -16.81 25.24 -30.04
CA GLN A 467 -15.91 25.86 -29.07
C GLN A 467 -16.59 25.96 -27.69
N GLY A 468 -15.84 25.57 -26.64
CA GLY A 468 -16.34 25.58 -25.26
C GLY A 468 -15.74 24.47 -24.43
N LEU A 469 -16.27 24.29 -23.21
CA LEU A 469 -15.72 23.40 -22.19
C LEU A 469 -15.53 21.95 -22.69
N ALA A 470 -16.55 21.36 -23.30
CA ALA A 470 -16.49 19.97 -23.78
C ALA A 470 -15.37 19.75 -24.79
N ARG A 471 -15.20 20.69 -25.74
CA ARG A 471 -14.15 20.62 -26.73
C ARG A 471 -12.75 20.76 -26.10
N GLY A 472 -12.58 21.72 -25.19
CA GLY A 472 -11.31 21.88 -24.46
C GLY A 472 -10.94 20.62 -23.67
N ARG A 473 -11.89 20.04 -22.93
CA ARG A 473 -11.70 18.79 -22.21
C ARG A 473 -11.37 17.59 -23.13
N CYS A 474 -12.01 17.54 -24.31
CA CYS A 474 -11.71 16.51 -25.30
C CYS A 474 -10.27 16.62 -25.82
N ILE A 475 -9.81 17.81 -26.19
CA ILE A 475 -8.43 18.06 -26.65
C ILE A 475 -7.43 17.69 -25.54
N GLY A 476 -7.71 18.10 -24.28
CA GLY A 476 -6.88 17.77 -23.12
C GLY A 476 -6.82 16.24 -22.85
N ALA A 477 -7.94 15.54 -23.01
CA ALA A 477 -7.99 14.09 -22.90
C ALA A 477 -7.14 13.39 -23.96
N VAL A 478 -7.20 13.84 -25.22
CA VAL A 478 -6.35 13.31 -26.32
C VAL A 478 -4.87 13.54 -26.03
N ALA A 479 -4.49 14.73 -25.54
CA ALA A 479 -3.11 15.01 -25.12
C ALA A 479 -2.62 14.03 -24.04
N GLN A 480 -3.43 13.80 -23.01
CA GLN A 480 -3.14 12.83 -21.95
C GLN A 480 -2.92 11.42 -22.49
N LEU A 481 -3.82 10.95 -23.35
CA LEU A 481 -3.78 9.59 -23.87
C LEU A 481 -2.60 9.35 -24.81
N HIS A 482 -2.20 10.36 -25.61
CA HIS A 482 -0.96 10.30 -26.37
C HIS A 482 0.28 10.29 -25.48
N MET A 483 0.28 11.07 -24.39
CA MET A 483 1.37 11.07 -23.41
C MET A 483 1.50 9.69 -22.77
N LEU A 484 0.41 9.10 -22.31
CA LEU A 484 0.38 7.75 -21.75
C LEU A 484 0.83 6.69 -22.78
N ALA A 485 0.45 6.85 -24.05
CA ALA A 485 0.88 5.97 -25.12
C ALA A 485 2.31 6.28 -25.64
N ARG A 486 3.07 7.18 -24.96
CA ARG A 486 4.44 7.61 -25.33
C ARG A 486 4.58 8.17 -26.74
N ARG A 487 3.53 8.74 -27.29
CA ARG A 487 3.53 9.46 -28.55
C ARG A 487 3.85 10.94 -28.29
N SER A 488 5.09 11.21 -27.80
CA SER A 488 5.48 12.50 -27.20
C SER A 488 5.25 13.71 -28.12
N ALA A 489 5.58 13.61 -29.43
CA ALA A 489 5.35 14.70 -30.37
C ALA A 489 3.85 15.00 -30.52
N ALA A 490 2.99 13.99 -30.67
CA ALA A 490 1.55 14.18 -30.76
C ALA A 490 0.97 14.72 -29.44
N ALA A 491 1.47 14.22 -28.29
CA ALA A 491 1.06 14.71 -26.98
C ALA A 491 1.35 16.21 -26.80
N VAL A 492 2.52 16.68 -27.22
CA VAL A 492 2.88 18.12 -27.18
C VAL A 492 1.98 18.94 -28.08
N ASP A 493 1.73 18.48 -29.31
CA ASP A 493 0.85 19.20 -30.26
C ASP A 493 -0.58 19.33 -29.71
N TRP A 494 -1.15 18.25 -29.22
CA TRP A 494 -2.48 18.25 -28.60
C TRP A 494 -2.53 19.07 -27.31
N ALA A 495 -1.49 19.03 -26.47
CA ALA A 495 -1.40 19.83 -25.26
C ALA A 495 -1.28 21.33 -25.59
N ASP A 496 -0.51 21.74 -26.59
CA ASP A 496 -0.44 23.11 -27.03
C ASP A 496 -1.78 23.63 -27.57
N ARG A 497 -2.55 22.78 -28.27
CA ARG A 497 -3.94 23.06 -28.65
C ARG A 497 -4.85 23.23 -27.45
N ALA A 498 -4.73 22.37 -26.44
CA ALA A 498 -5.49 22.46 -25.20
C ALA A 498 -5.16 23.73 -24.40
N LEU A 499 -3.88 24.09 -24.28
CA LEU A 499 -3.43 25.34 -23.63
C LEU A 499 -3.98 26.58 -24.34
N ALA A 500 -3.98 26.59 -25.67
CA ALA A 500 -4.54 27.70 -26.45
C ALA A 500 -6.08 27.80 -26.23
N ASP A 501 -6.79 26.69 -26.09
CA ASP A 501 -8.22 26.64 -25.81
C ASP A 501 -8.53 27.08 -24.38
N ALA A 502 -7.77 26.58 -23.40
CA ALA A 502 -7.86 26.94 -21.99
C ALA A 502 -7.74 28.46 -21.77
N ARG A 503 -6.70 29.06 -22.34
CA ARG A 503 -6.46 30.51 -22.23
C ARG A 503 -7.56 31.35 -22.87
N ARG A 504 -8.10 30.90 -24.01
CA ARG A 504 -9.24 31.57 -24.67
C ARG A 504 -10.51 31.57 -23.86
N ASN A 505 -10.75 30.44 -23.14
CA ASN A 505 -11.98 30.22 -22.40
C ASN A 505 -11.85 30.56 -20.90
N GLY A 506 -10.64 30.87 -20.41
CA GLY A 506 -10.37 31.09 -18.99
C GLY A 506 -10.49 29.81 -18.15
N ASP A 507 -10.28 28.64 -18.75
CA ASP A 507 -10.36 27.33 -18.06
C ASP A 507 -9.01 27.00 -17.39
N GLN A 508 -8.88 27.42 -16.14
CA GLN A 508 -7.64 27.20 -15.36
C GLN A 508 -7.35 25.71 -15.11
N TRP A 509 -8.39 24.88 -14.97
CA TRP A 509 -8.18 23.45 -14.77
C TRP A 509 -7.61 22.78 -16.03
N LEU A 510 -8.15 23.12 -17.20
CA LEU A 510 -7.63 22.62 -18.47
C LEU A 510 -6.20 23.10 -18.70
N GLU A 511 -5.88 24.35 -18.31
CA GLU A 511 -4.52 24.87 -18.39
C GLU A 511 -3.55 24.09 -17.54
N ALA A 512 -3.94 23.75 -16.29
CA ALA A 512 -3.14 22.90 -15.40
C ALA A 512 -2.95 21.50 -15.98
N GLN A 513 -4.04 20.83 -16.40
CA GLN A 513 -3.98 19.50 -16.98
C GLN A 513 -3.08 19.48 -18.22
N ALA A 514 -3.33 20.34 -19.18
CA ALA A 514 -2.56 20.40 -20.42
C ALA A 514 -1.08 20.72 -20.17
N SER A 515 -0.77 21.53 -19.14
CA SER A 515 0.60 21.79 -18.72
C SER A 515 1.28 20.53 -18.17
N VAL A 516 0.59 19.70 -17.38
CA VAL A 516 1.12 18.42 -16.91
C VAL A 516 1.40 17.49 -18.09
N GLU A 517 0.45 17.32 -19.01
CA GLU A 517 0.63 16.45 -20.19
C GLU A 517 1.77 16.90 -21.07
N ARG A 518 1.83 18.20 -21.37
CA ARG A 518 2.90 18.80 -22.16
C ARG A 518 4.27 18.61 -21.52
N SER A 519 4.37 18.94 -20.23
CA SER A 519 5.64 18.85 -19.51
C SER A 519 6.15 17.43 -19.41
N SER A 520 5.24 16.47 -19.19
CA SER A 520 5.55 15.04 -19.18
C SER A 520 6.02 14.55 -20.56
N ALA A 521 5.37 14.99 -21.64
CA ALA A 521 5.78 14.63 -22.99
C ALA A 521 7.10 15.29 -23.43
N LEU A 522 7.40 16.50 -22.92
CA LEU A 522 8.65 17.20 -23.19
C LEU A 522 9.88 16.49 -22.61
N GLU A 523 9.74 15.65 -21.61
CA GLU A 523 10.83 14.88 -21.00
C GLU A 523 11.76 14.22 -22.04
N HIS A 524 11.19 13.82 -23.19
CA HIS A 524 11.91 13.16 -24.26
C HIS A 524 12.37 14.08 -25.39
N LEU A 525 12.00 15.35 -25.35
CA LEU A 525 12.17 16.29 -26.47
C LEU A 525 13.07 17.48 -26.14
N VAL A 526 13.27 17.80 -24.84
CA VAL A 526 14.03 18.97 -24.40
C VAL A 526 15.09 18.56 -23.36
N PRO A 527 16.07 19.45 -23.05
CA PRO A 527 17.03 19.24 -21.98
C PRO A 527 16.33 19.03 -20.62
N ARG A 528 16.95 18.19 -19.79
CA ARG A 528 16.42 17.79 -18.45
C ARG A 528 16.03 18.99 -17.58
N ASP A 529 16.88 20.02 -17.48
CA ASP A 529 16.64 21.21 -16.68
C ASP A 529 15.45 22.05 -17.17
N GLU A 530 15.10 21.97 -18.44
CA GLU A 530 13.91 22.58 -19.01
C GLU A 530 12.67 21.75 -18.66
N SER A 531 12.75 20.42 -18.75
CA SER A 531 11.68 19.51 -18.37
C SER A 531 11.37 19.59 -16.87
N GLU A 532 12.39 19.63 -16.00
CA GLU A 532 12.24 19.82 -14.55
C GLU A 532 11.46 21.11 -14.22
N ARG A 533 11.86 22.24 -14.82
CA ARG A 533 11.16 23.52 -14.61
C ARG A 533 9.73 23.50 -15.11
N ALA A 534 9.48 22.84 -16.24
CA ALA A 534 8.13 22.73 -16.80
C ALA A 534 7.20 21.91 -15.90
N LEU A 535 7.67 20.79 -15.34
CA LEU A 535 6.88 19.95 -14.41
C LEU A 535 6.62 20.63 -13.07
N LEU A 536 7.60 21.36 -12.53
CA LEU A 536 7.39 22.15 -11.30
C LEU A 536 6.36 23.28 -11.53
N HIS A 537 6.37 23.92 -12.69
CA HIS A 537 5.35 24.90 -13.04
C HIS A 537 3.96 24.25 -13.19
N ALA A 538 3.88 23.12 -13.86
CA ALA A 538 2.62 22.35 -14.01
C ALA A 538 2.06 21.90 -12.67
N ARG A 539 2.92 21.45 -11.74
CA ARG A 539 2.53 21.15 -10.34
C ARG A 539 1.92 22.38 -9.65
N GLU A 540 2.55 23.54 -9.78
CA GLU A 540 2.04 24.75 -9.14
C GLU A 540 0.67 25.14 -9.69
N LEU A 541 0.42 25.01 -10.98
CA LEU A 541 -0.89 25.21 -11.59
C LEU A 541 -1.92 24.23 -11.04
N ALA A 542 -1.55 22.95 -10.89
CA ALA A 542 -2.42 21.92 -10.31
C ALA A 542 -2.84 22.27 -8.87
N ARG A 543 -1.91 22.79 -8.05
CA ARG A 543 -2.20 23.28 -6.69
C ARG A 543 -3.14 24.48 -6.68
N GLN A 544 -2.94 25.44 -7.59
CA GLN A 544 -3.78 26.64 -7.68
C GLN A 544 -5.24 26.31 -8.01
N VAL A 545 -5.48 25.27 -8.81
CA VAL A 545 -6.84 24.79 -9.12
C VAL A 545 -7.37 23.80 -8.10
N GLY A 546 -6.58 23.42 -7.10
CA GLY A 546 -6.99 22.49 -6.03
C GLY A 546 -7.12 21.03 -6.47
N ASP A 547 -6.51 20.63 -7.60
CA ASP A 547 -6.57 19.24 -8.10
C ASP A 547 -5.35 18.44 -7.66
N SER A 548 -5.50 17.72 -6.54
CA SER A 548 -4.44 16.87 -5.98
C SER A 548 -4.09 15.67 -6.87
N VAL A 549 -4.98 15.20 -7.74
CA VAL A 549 -4.67 14.12 -8.69
C VAL A 549 -3.71 14.62 -9.76
N LEU A 550 -3.93 15.82 -10.30
CA LEU A 550 -2.98 16.45 -11.23
C LEU A 550 -1.65 16.76 -10.55
N GLU A 551 -1.68 17.21 -9.29
CA GLU A 551 -0.45 17.43 -8.50
C GLU A 551 0.36 16.14 -8.34
N CYS A 552 -0.28 15.02 -7.96
CA CYS A 552 0.37 13.70 -7.89
C CYS A 552 1.00 13.30 -9.21
N ARG A 553 0.31 13.52 -10.32
CA ARG A 553 0.83 13.17 -11.66
C ARG A 553 2.05 14.00 -12.03
N ALA A 554 2.03 15.31 -11.77
CA ALA A 554 3.17 16.18 -12.02
C ALA A 554 4.40 15.76 -11.18
N LEU A 555 4.20 15.45 -9.90
CA LEU A 555 5.26 15.00 -8.97
C LEU A 555 5.81 13.62 -9.36
N ASN A 556 4.95 12.66 -9.70
CA ASN A 556 5.37 11.35 -10.17
C ASN A 556 6.24 11.44 -11.43
N ASN A 557 5.82 12.26 -12.41
CA ASN A 557 6.58 12.45 -13.63
C ASN A 557 7.88 13.25 -13.39
N PHE A 558 7.88 14.16 -12.39
CA PHE A 558 9.08 14.85 -11.94
C PHE A 558 10.11 13.88 -11.33
N LEU A 559 9.64 12.93 -10.50
CA LEU A 559 10.50 11.88 -9.93
C LEU A 559 11.17 11.00 -10.99
N ALA A 560 10.51 10.81 -12.13
CA ALA A 560 11.09 10.05 -13.24
C ALA A 560 12.34 10.70 -13.86
N ILE A 561 12.50 12.02 -13.72
CA ILE A 561 13.61 12.77 -14.33
C ILE A 561 14.66 13.29 -13.35
N VAL A 562 14.32 13.44 -12.06
CA VAL A 562 15.28 13.88 -11.05
C VAL A 562 16.16 12.74 -10.54
N THR A 563 17.28 13.09 -9.92
CA THR A 563 18.14 12.10 -9.26
C THR A 563 17.42 11.53 -8.03
N PRO A 564 17.13 10.20 -7.98
CA PRO A 564 16.26 9.64 -6.96
C PRO A 564 16.77 9.89 -5.52
N HIS A 565 18.07 9.80 -5.29
CA HIS A 565 18.72 9.97 -3.99
C HIS A 565 19.13 11.41 -3.66
N GLY A 566 18.83 12.39 -4.54
CA GLY A 566 19.13 13.81 -4.34
C GLY A 566 18.08 14.52 -3.48
N GLU A 567 18.40 15.73 -3.00
CA GLU A 567 17.50 16.56 -2.20
C GLU A 567 16.14 16.81 -2.87
N MET A 568 16.17 17.10 -4.17
CA MET A 568 14.94 17.31 -4.96
C MET A 568 14.09 16.04 -5.09
N GLY A 569 14.72 14.86 -5.20
CA GLY A 569 14.01 13.59 -5.20
C GLY A 569 13.34 13.32 -3.85
N ALA A 570 14.06 13.51 -2.74
CA ALA A 570 13.50 13.36 -1.40
C ALA A 570 12.32 14.32 -1.14
N TRP A 571 12.48 15.59 -1.53
CA TRP A 571 11.40 16.58 -1.45
C TRP A 571 10.17 16.16 -2.26
N ALA A 572 10.36 15.74 -3.51
CA ALA A 572 9.24 15.37 -4.39
C ALA A 572 8.49 14.12 -3.88
N ARG A 573 9.19 13.16 -3.27
CA ARG A 573 8.55 11.99 -2.64
C ARG A 573 7.67 12.40 -1.44
N SER A 574 8.15 13.32 -0.59
CA SER A 574 7.36 13.85 0.52
C SER A 574 6.09 14.55 0.04
N GLU A 575 6.21 15.44 -0.96
CA GLU A 575 5.07 16.14 -1.54
C GLU A 575 4.08 15.20 -2.25
N LEU A 576 4.59 14.15 -2.92
CA LEU A 576 3.75 13.13 -3.55
C LEU A 576 2.91 12.37 -2.50
N SER A 577 3.52 11.99 -1.37
CA SER A 577 2.81 11.33 -0.26
C SER A 577 1.66 12.18 0.26
N GLU A 578 1.92 13.48 0.51
CA GLU A 578 0.89 14.41 0.99
C GLU A 578 -0.23 14.64 -0.04
N ALA A 579 0.12 14.78 -1.32
CA ALA A 579 -0.87 14.98 -2.39
C ALA A 579 -1.75 13.75 -2.59
N ALA A 580 -1.17 12.53 -2.53
CA ALA A 580 -1.89 11.26 -2.65
C ALA A 580 -2.90 11.08 -1.51
N ALA A 581 -2.51 11.39 -0.28
CA ALA A 581 -3.40 11.34 0.89
C ALA A 581 -4.60 12.30 0.73
N ARG A 582 -4.36 13.53 0.20
CA ARG A 582 -5.45 14.49 -0.02
C ARG A 582 -6.49 14.04 -1.03
N CYS A 583 -6.14 13.24 -2.02
CA CYS A 583 -7.06 12.81 -3.07
C CYS A 583 -7.53 11.35 -2.96
N GLY A 584 -7.19 10.65 -1.88
CA GLY A 584 -7.59 9.25 -1.67
C GLY A 584 -6.94 8.25 -2.64
N LEU A 585 -5.79 8.59 -3.20
CA LEU A 585 -4.95 7.67 -4.00
C LEU A 585 -3.94 6.92 -3.12
N ASP A 586 -4.34 6.60 -1.89
CA ASP A 586 -3.42 6.08 -0.88
C ASP A 586 -2.73 4.77 -1.30
N LYS A 587 -3.44 3.85 -1.95
CA LYS A 587 -2.83 2.60 -2.45
C LYS A 587 -1.89 2.84 -3.62
N LEU A 588 -2.39 3.55 -4.64
CA LEU A 588 -1.62 3.88 -5.82
C LEU A 588 -0.41 4.74 -5.43
N GLY A 589 -0.64 5.75 -4.60
CA GLY A 589 0.40 6.64 -4.09
C GLY A 589 1.43 5.91 -3.24
N ALA A 590 1.03 5.06 -2.30
CA ALA A 590 1.94 4.30 -1.45
C ALA A 590 2.78 3.29 -2.25
N GLY A 591 2.16 2.56 -3.17
CA GLY A 591 2.87 1.64 -4.05
C GLY A 591 3.87 2.34 -4.96
N MET A 592 3.48 3.43 -5.61
CA MET A 592 4.37 4.25 -6.44
C MET A 592 5.50 4.86 -5.62
N LEU A 593 5.19 5.40 -4.43
CA LEU A 593 6.19 5.94 -3.53
C LEU A 593 7.21 4.87 -3.11
N ALA A 594 6.75 3.66 -2.77
CA ALA A 594 7.63 2.55 -2.43
C ALA A 594 8.57 2.18 -3.60
N LEU A 595 8.11 2.23 -4.86
CA LEU A 595 9.00 2.02 -6.00
C LEU A 595 10.03 3.15 -6.16
N TRP A 596 9.65 4.41 -5.94
CA TRP A 596 10.61 5.53 -5.96
C TRP A 596 11.62 5.44 -4.81
N GLU A 597 11.22 4.97 -3.63
CA GLU A 597 12.14 4.68 -2.52
C GLU A 597 13.05 3.48 -2.85
N ALA A 598 12.54 2.44 -3.52
CA ALA A 598 13.35 1.32 -3.98
C ALA A 598 14.42 1.77 -4.98
N GLU A 599 14.06 2.67 -5.91
CA GLU A 599 15.02 3.24 -6.88
C GLU A 599 16.06 4.14 -6.19
N ALA A 600 15.65 4.95 -5.21
CA ALA A 600 16.58 5.74 -4.41
C ALA A 600 17.54 4.87 -3.61
N ALA A 601 17.06 3.76 -3.05
CA ALA A 601 17.87 2.76 -2.35
C ALA A 601 18.85 2.05 -3.29
N MET A 602 18.41 1.70 -4.52
CA MET A 602 19.28 1.16 -5.56
C MET A 602 20.38 2.16 -5.95
N ALA A 603 20.00 3.42 -6.16
CA ALA A 603 20.94 4.47 -6.54
C ALA A 603 22.00 4.75 -5.46
N SER A 604 21.62 4.68 -4.18
CA SER A 604 22.52 4.86 -3.04
C SER A 604 23.28 3.60 -2.61
N GLY A 605 22.97 2.43 -3.19
CA GLY A 605 23.62 1.16 -2.89
C GLY A 605 23.13 0.50 -1.58
N ASP A 606 21.88 0.73 -1.18
CA ASP A 606 21.24 0.07 -0.03
C ASP A 606 20.28 -1.03 -0.49
N MET A 607 20.82 -2.23 -0.68
CA MET A 607 20.03 -3.40 -1.11
C MET A 607 19.00 -3.85 -0.07
N ARG A 608 19.25 -3.58 1.22
CA ARG A 608 18.30 -3.93 2.29
C ARG A 608 17.05 -3.07 2.16
N ALA A 609 17.21 -1.77 2.02
CA ALA A 609 16.11 -0.83 1.83
C ALA A 609 15.37 -1.12 0.50
N MET A 610 16.10 -1.37 -0.60
CA MET A 610 15.49 -1.76 -1.88
C MET A 610 14.60 -2.99 -1.74
N ARG A 611 15.08 -4.04 -1.04
CA ARG A 611 14.30 -5.27 -0.82
C ARG A 611 13.02 -5.00 -0.03
N GLN A 612 13.11 -4.17 1.00
CA GLN A 612 11.96 -3.77 1.81
C GLN A 612 10.91 -3.03 0.96
N PHE A 613 11.31 -2.01 0.21
CA PHE A 613 10.39 -1.19 -0.58
C PHE A 613 9.79 -1.94 -1.77
N VAL A 614 10.55 -2.81 -2.45
CA VAL A 614 10.00 -3.67 -3.52
C VAL A 614 8.96 -4.64 -2.96
N ALA A 615 9.17 -5.19 -1.75
CA ALA A 615 8.20 -6.06 -1.09
C ALA A 615 6.95 -5.27 -0.66
N GLU A 616 7.12 -4.06 -0.15
CA GLU A 616 6.05 -3.14 0.23
C GLU A 616 5.17 -2.79 -0.99
N ALA A 617 5.79 -2.36 -2.10
CA ALA A 617 5.06 -2.07 -3.33
C ALA A 617 4.20 -3.25 -3.81
N GLY A 618 4.70 -4.48 -3.66
CA GLY A 618 3.98 -5.70 -4.05
C GLY A 618 2.71 -6.00 -3.23
N GLN A 619 2.51 -5.32 -2.11
CA GLN A 619 1.31 -5.48 -1.27
C GLN A 619 0.15 -4.58 -1.71
N HIS A 620 0.44 -3.54 -2.49
CA HIS A 620 -0.54 -2.52 -2.87
C HIS A 620 -1.31 -2.84 -4.15
N TRP A 621 -0.78 -3.67 -5.04
CA TRP A 621 -1.35 -3.89 -6.37
C TRP A 621 -1.82 -5.31 -6.62
N SER A 622 -2.90 -5.44 -7.39
CA SER A 622 -3.39 -6.73 -7.87
C SER A 622 -2.59 -7.20 -9.09
N ALA A 623 -2.42 -8.52 -9.22
CA ALA A 623 -1.89 -9.11 -10.44
C ALA A 623 -2.72 -8.65 -11.66
N ARG A 624 -2.04 -8.12 -12.69
CA ARG A 624 -2.59 -7.61 -13.98
C ARG A 624 -2.85 -6.11 -14.06
N SER A 625 -2.34 -5.28 -13.14
CA SER A 625 -2.24 -3.84 -13.36
C SER A 625 -0.89 -3.45 -13.98
N SER A 626 -0.79 -2.27 -14.59
CA SER A 626 0.49 -1.75 -15.10
C SER A 626 1.49 -1.54 -13.96
N GLU A 627 1.00 -1.12 -12.81
CA GLU A 627 1.77 -0.88 -11.59
C GLU A 627 2.35 -2.18 -11.02
N TYR A 628 1.58 -3.28 -11.06
CA TYR A 628 2.09 -4.61 -10.71
C TYR A 628 3.25 -5.02 -11.63
N CYS A 629 3.16 -4.74 -12.93
CA CYS A 629 4.24 -5.01 -13.86
C CYS A 629 5.51 -4.23 -13.50
N HIS A 630 5.38 -2.95 -13.12
CA HIS A 630 6.50 -2.14 -12.63
C HIS A 630 7.14 -2.73 -11.37
N GLN A 631 6.33 -3.15 -10.40
CA GLN A 631 6.83 -3.81 -9.19
C GLN A 631 7.58 -5.12 -9.50
N ARG A 632 7.06 -5.95 -10.42
CA ARG A 632 7.72 -7.19 -10.84
C ARG A 632 9.05 -6.93 -11.54
N SER A 633 9.13 -5.88 -12.36
CA SER A 633 10.39 -5.44 -12.98
C SER A 633 11.43 -5.04 -11.94
N HIS A 634 11.05 -4.24 -10.92
CA HIS A 634 11.96 -3.90 -9.81
C HIS A 634 12.37 -5.13 -8.97
N LEU A 635 11.47 -6.11 -8.82
CA LEU A 635 11.81 -7.38 -8.17
C LEU A 635 12.82 -8.18 -8.99
N ALA A 636 12.66 -8.23 -10.31
CA ALA A 636 13.63 -8.88 -11.20
C ALA A 636 15.00 -8.19 -11.15
N ASP A 637 15.02 -6.85 -11.13
CA ASP A 637 16.22 -6.05 -10.94
C ASP A 637 16.91 -6.34 -9.60
N LEU A 638 16.16 -6.41 -8.50
CA LEU A 638 16.70 -6.79 -7.20
C LEU A 638 17.29 -8.20 -7.23
N ARG A 639 16.55 -9.18 -7.78
CA ARG A 639 17.00 -10.59 -7.81
C ARG A 639 18.24 -10.81 -8.67
N ILE A 640 18.32 -10.11 -9.83
CA ILE A 640 19.51 -10.20 -10.67
C ILE A 640 20.73 -9.54 -10.00
N GLU A 641 20.55 -8.45 -9.27
CA GLU A 641 21.62 -7.81 -8.50
C GLU A 641 22.11 -8.69 -7.34
N GLU A 642 21.23 -9.44 -6.69
CA GLU A 642 21.57 -10.46 -5.69
C GLU A 642 22.30 -11.66 -6.31
N GLY A 643 22.32 -11.81 -7.62
CA GLY A 643 22.86 -12.98 -8.34
C GLY A 643 21.90 -14.17 -8.41
N LEU A 644 20.63 -13.98 -8.06
CA LEU A 644 19.57 -15.00 -8.07
C LEU A 644 18.92 -15.07 -9.46
N VAL A 645 19.68 -15.56 -10.45
CA VAL A 645 19.29 -15.54 -11.86
C VAL A 645 17.93 -16.21 -12.11
N ALA A 646 17.68 -17.38 -11.52
CA ALA A 646 16.44 -18.12 -11.73
C ALA A 646 15.21 -17.35 -11.19
N ASP A 647 15.36 -16.70 -10.02
CA ASP A 647 14.29 -15.94 -9.39
C ASP A 647 14.02 -14.63 -10.15
N ALA A 648 15.07 -14.01 -10.71
CA ALA A 648 14.93 -12.83 -11.55
C ALA A 648 14.14 -13.14 -12.84
N LEU A 649 14.52 -14.22 -13.55
CA LEU A 649 13.82 -14.65 -14.76
C LEU A 649 12.39 -15.12 -14.47
N ALA A 650 12.13 -15.73 -13.30
CA ALA A 650 10.77 -16.08 -12.89
C ALA A 650 9.91 -14.84 -12.63
N ALA A 651 10.48 -13.78 -12.05
CA ALA A 651 9.78 -12.52 -11.85
C ALA A 651 9.35 -11.89 -13.19
N GLU A 652 10.21 -11.92 -14.22
CA GLU A 652 9.88 -11.45 -15.57
C GLU A 652 8.80 -12.31 -16.25
N GLN A 653 8.85 -13.63 -16.10
CA GLN A 653 7.83 -14.53 -16.67
C GLN A 653 6.42 -14.25 -16.10
N GLU A 654 6.29 -13.84 -14.84
CA GLU A 654 5.00 -13.47 -14.26
C GLU A 654 4.42 -12.21 -14.91
N VAL A 655 5.28 -11.30 -15.37
CA VAL A 655 4.85 -10.14 -16.18
C VAL A 655 4.30 -10.58 -17.54
N GLU A 656 4.99 -11.53 -18.20
CA GLU A 656 4.55 -12.07 -19.50
C GLU A 656 3.25 -12.87 -19.41
N LEU A 657 3.03 -13.65 -18.35
CA LEU A 657 1.80 -14.42 -18.13
C LEU A 657 0.57 -13.53 -17.94
N GLY A 658 0.75 -12.26 -17.62
CA GLY A 658 -0.29 -11.24 -17.64
C GLY A 658 -0.78 -10.86 -19.04
N GLY A 659 -0.09 -11.30 -20.11
CA GLY A 659 -0.54 -11.24 -21.52
C GLY A 659 -0.11 -10.01 -22.30
N VAL A 660 0.46 -8.96 -21.68
CA VAL A 660 1.01 -7.80 -22.38
C VAL A 660 2.15 -7.19 -21.54
N VAL A 661 3.37 -7.30 -22.02
CA VAL A 661 4.50 -6.54 -21.46
C VAL A 661 4.36 -5.10 -21.97
N SER A 662 4.31 -4.14 -21.06
CA SER A 662 4.40 -2.73 -21.41
C SER A 662 5.70 -2.49 -22.18
N GLU A 663 5.64 -1.84 -23.34
CA GLU A 663 6.85 -1.46 -24.10
C GLU A 663 7.85 -0.67 -23.24
N GLU A 664 7.35 -0.03 -22.19
CA GLU A 664 8.11 0.71 -21.19
C GLU A 664 9.05 -0.16 -20.37
N LEU A 665 8.67 -1.38 -20.05
CA LEU A 665 9.44 -2.30 -19.22
C LEU A 665 10.42 -3.18 -20.02
N ARG A 666 10.30 -3.22 -21.34
CA ARG A 666 11.20 -4.02 -22.19
C ARG A 666 12.70 -3.73 -22.01
N PRO A 667 13.15 -2.48 -21.83
CA PRO A 667 14.56 -2.24 -21.54
C PRO A 667 15.04 -2.94 -20.25
N SER A 668 14.26 -2.90 -19.17
CA SER A 668 14.61 -3.58 -17.91
C SER A 668 14.60 -5.10 -18.07
N GLU A 669 13.59 -5.66 -18.74
CA GLU A 669 13.51 -7.08 -19.09
C GLU A 669 14.77 -7.55 -19.82
N TYR A 670 15.15 -6.88 -20.90
CA TYR A 670 16.33 -7.24 -21.67
C TYR A 670 17.63 -7.07 -20.88
N ARG A 671 17.72 -6.08 -19.99
CA ARG A 671 18.84 -5.92 -19.08
C ARG A 671 18.98 -7.14 -18.17
N VAL A 672 17.91 -7.56 -17.54
CA VAL A 672 17.89 -8.75 -16.65
C VAL A 672 18.37 -9.99 -17.43
N HIS A 673 17.82 -10.21 -18.63
CA HIS A 673 18.23 -11.33 -19.49
C HIS A 673 19.70 -11.25 -19.93
N LEU A 674 20.20 -10.05 -20.25
CA LEU A 674 21.59 -9.84 -20.65
C LEU A 674 22.56 -10.08 -19.48
N VAL A 675 22.24 -9.55 -18.30
CA VAL A 675 23.04 -9.78 -17.08
C VAL A 675 23.01 -11.26 -16.69
N ALA A 676 21.83 -11.91 -16.77
CA ALA A 676 21.69 -13.35 -16.55
C ALA A 676 22.59 -14.16 -17.48
N ALA A 677 22.59 -13.84 -18.77
CA ALA A 677 23.47 -14.49 -19.75
C ALA A 677 24.96 -14.24 -19.44
N ALA A 678 25.31 -13.03 -18.96
CA ALA A 678 26.69 -12.72 -18.56
C ALA A 678 27.13 -13.51 -17.32
N LEU A 679 26.28 -13.61 -16.30
CA LEU A 679 26.58 -14.36 -15.07
C LEU A 679 26.71 -15.86 -15.31
N GLU A 680 25.92 -16.39 -16.22
CA GLU A 680 25.95 -17.83 -16.59
C GLU A 680 26.92 -18.17 -17.74
N GLY A 681 27.56 -17.18 -18.36
CA GLY A 681 28.48 -17.35 -19.48
C GLY A 681 27.79 -17.85 -20.77
N ARG A 682 26.50 -17.50 -20.97
CA ARG A 682 25.69 -17.89 -22.14
C ARG A 682 25.84 -16.88 -23.27
N ARG A 683 27.00 -16.89 -23.96
CA ARG A 683 27.35 -15.90 -25.00
C ARG A 683 26.32 -15.81 -26.13
N ALA A 684 25.82 -16.93 -26.64
CA ALA A 684 24.88 -16.95 -27.76
C ALA A 684 23.53 -16.26 -27.34
N ASP A 685 23.10 -16.44 -26.10
CA ASP A 685 21.91 -15.78 -25.54
C ASP A 685 22.16 -14.27 -25.39
N ALA A 686 23.34 -13.90 -24.89
CA ALA A 686 23.72 -12.51 -24.76
C ALA A 686 23.75 -11.78 -26.12
N GLU A 687 24.31 -12.41 -27.17
CA GLU A 687 24.33 -11.84 -28.51
C GLU A 687 22.93 -11.65 -29.11
N ARG A 688 21.99 -12.56 -28.80
CA ARG A 688 20.60 -12.49 -29.22
C ARG A 688 19.86 -11.38 -28.50
N VAL A 689 19.98 -11.31 -27.16
CA VAL A 689 19.37 -10.26 -26.34
C VAL A 689 19.95 -8.89 -26.70
N PHE A 690 21.24 -8.78 -26.90
CA PHE A 690 21.89 -7.54 -27.32
C PHE A 690 21.37 -7.05 -28.69
N SER A 691 21.14 -7.96 -29.64
CA SER A 691 20.50 -7.59 -30.91
C SER A 691 19.06 -7.10 -30.73
N ALA A 692 18.31 -7.68 -29.81
CA ALA A 692 16.96 -7.22 -29.48
C ALA A 692 16.97 -5.81 -28.83
N ILE A 693 17.95 -5.52 -27.96
CA ILE A 693 18.12 -4.18 -27.36
C ILE A 693 18.39 -3.13 -28.45
N ILE A 694 19.26 -3.41 -29.41
CA ILE A 694 19.58 -2.47 -30.50
C ILE A 694 18.35 -2.18 -31.36
N ALA A 695 17.44 -3.14 -31.51
CA ALA A 695 16.21 -3.01 -32.28
C ALA A 695 15.10 -2.23 -31.54
N LEU A 696 15.25 -1.91 -30.23
CA LEU A 696 14.27 -1.15 -29.49
C LEU A 696 14.15 0.28 -30.05
N PRO A 697 12.90 0.79 -30.26
CA PRO A 697 12.69 2.20 -30.47
C PRO A 697 13.08 2.95 -29.21
N LEU A 698 13.98 3.89 -29.33
CA LEU A 698 14.59 4.54 -28.20
C LEU A 698 13.72 5.52 -27.46
N VAL A 699 13.89 5.52 -26.13
CA VAL A 699 13.47 6.60 -25.25
C VAL A 699 14.70 7.03 -24.43
N PRO A 700 15.32 8.11 -24.73
CA PRO A 700 16.48 8.62 -24.01
C PRO A 700 16.12 9.76 -23.08
N ASP A 701 16.97 10.01 -22.12
CA ASP A 701 17.08 11.09 -21.12
C ASP A 701 16.47 10.82 -19.74
N LYS A 702 15.92 9.65 -19.44
CA LYS A 702 15.65 9.25 -18.03
C LYS A 702 16.94 8.85 -17.33
N THR A 703 17.10 9.19 -16.07
CA THR A 703 18.22 8.73 -15.22
C THR A 703 18.33 7.20 -15.24
N HIS A 704 17.20 6.52 -15.16
CA HIS A 704 17.11 5.07 -15.30
C HIS A 704 17.56 4.57 -16.69
N SER A 705 17.26 5.30 -17.76
CA SER A 705 17.71 4.94 -19.11
C SER A 705 19.22 5.07 -19.27
N LEU A 706 19.86 6.07 -18.65
CA LEU A 706 21.31 6.23 -18.66
C LEU A 706 21.98 5.06 -17.91
N TRP A 707 21.43 4.68 -16.77
CA TRP A 707 21.88 3.53 -16.01
C TRP A 707 21.75 2.24 -16.84
N PHE A 708 20.57 1.98 -17.43
CA PHE A 708 20.33 0.83 -18.32
C PHE A 708 21.35 0.76 -19.46
N MET A 709 21.64 1.87 -20.12
CA MET A 709 22.59 1.92 -21.24
C MET A 709 24.01 1.50 -20.81
N LEU A 710 24.49 2.02 -19.70
CA LEU A 710 25.81 1.69 -19.16
C LEU A 710 25.88 0.21 -18.73
N GLU A 711 24.85 -0.30 -18.07
CA GLU A 711 24.72 -1.71 -17.67
C GLU A 711 24.69 -2.65 -18.89
N THR A 712 24.03 -2.25 -19.96
CA THR A 712 24.00 -3.00 -21.24
C THR A 712 25.41 -3.18 -21.81
N VAL A 713 26.22 -2.10 -21.85
CA VAL A 713 27.62 -2.19 -22.30
C VAL A 713 28.40 -3.15 -21.39
N GLN A 714 28.28 -2.99 -20.09
CA GLN A 714 28.99 -3.81 -19.13
C GLN A 714 28.63 -5.30 -19.25
N ALA A 715 27.34 -5.63 -19.28
CA ALA A 715 26.87 -7.00 -19.36
C ALA A 715 27.21 -7.66 -20.69
N ALA A 716 27.07 -6.92 -21.81
CA ALA A 716 27.45 -7.42 -23.13
C ALA A 716 28.94 -7.79 -23.20
N LEU A 717 29.83 -6.90 -22.75
CA LEU A 717 31.26 -7.16 -22.70
C LEU A 717 31.61 -8.32 -21.76
N GLN A 718 30.96 -8.43 -20.63
CA GLN A 718 31.14 -9.54 -19.68
C GLN A 718 30.68 -10.87 -20.24
N ALA A 719 29.61 -10.90 -21.01
CA ALA A 719 29.11 -12.09 -21.69
C ALA A 719 29.95 -12.49 -22.91
N GLY A 720 30.93 -11.66 -23.33
CA GLY A 720 31.80 -11.92 -24.46
C GLY A 720 31.24 -11.46 -25.81
N VAL A 721 30.29 -10.54 -25.84
CA VAL A 721 29.92 -9.86 -27.08
C VAL A 721 31.13 -9.04 -27.54
N PRO A 722 31.50 -9.10 -28.85
CA PRO A 722 32.70 -8.42 -29.34
C PRO A 722 32.68 -6.92 -29.09
N ALA A 723 33.74 -6.35 -28.49
CA ALA A 723 33.81 -4.92 -28.14
C ALA A 723 33.59 -4.03 -29.37
N ALA A 724 34.15 -4.39 -30.53
CA ALA A 724 33.92 -3.64 -31.76
C ALA A 724 32.44 -3.58 -32.14
N ARG A 725 31.68 -4.65 -31.91
CA ARG A 725 30.23 -4.67 -32.15
C ARG A 725 29.48 -3.78 -31.16
N VAL A 726 29.80 -3.90 -29.85
CA VAL A 726 29.19 -3.05 -28.80
C VAL A 726 29.46 -1.57 -29.12
N ARG A 727 30.67 -1.22 -29.55
CA ARG A 727 31.02 0.14 -29.90
C ARG A 727 30.22 0.61 -31.10
N SER A 728 30.28 -0.12 -32.25
CA SER A 728 29.73 0.35 -33.52
C SER A 728 28.20 0.32 -33.57
N GLU A 729 27.55 -0.69 -32.98
CA GLU A 729 26.10 -0.86 -33.08
C GLU A 729 25.34 -0.20 -31.92
N PHE A 730 25.93 -0.10 -30.73
CA PHE A 730 25.25 0.42 -29.54
C PHE A 730 25.79 1.79 -29.10
N VAL A 731 27.09 1.95 -28.86
CA VAL A 731 27.63 3.24 -28.33
C VAL A 731 27.68 4.32 -29.37
N ASP A 732 28.12 4.01 -30.61
CA ASP A 732 28.25 4.97 -31.72
C ASP A 732 27.06 4.91 -32.69
N GLY A 733 26.40 3.74 -32.83
CA GLY A 733 25.39 3.50 -33.86
C GLY A 733 23.96 3.77 -33.41
N TRP A 734 23.71 3.82 -32.14
CA TRP A 734 22.38 4.01 -31.62
C TRP A 734 21.97 5.48 -31.70
N ALA A 735 20.79 5.76 -32.27
CA ALA A 735 20.29 7.13 -32.43
C ALA A 735 19.79 7.70 -31.09
N LEU A 736 20.71 8.26 -30.31
CA LEU A 736 20.44 8.88 -29.00
C LEU A 736 20.43 10.42 -29.13
N PRO A 737 19.69 11.16 -28.27
CA PRO A 737 19.90 12.58 -28.08
C PRO A 737 21.38 12.88 -27.72
N HIS A 738 21.83 14.04 -28.11
CA HIS A 738 23.26 14.41 -28.02
C HIS A 738 23.84 14.21 -26.60
N LYS A 739 23.12 14.62 -25.54
CA LYS A 739 23.59 14.54 -24.16
C LYS A 739 23.68 13.08 -23.66
N SER A 740 22.69 12.24 -23.98
CA SER A 740 22.71 10.83 -23.61
C SER A 740 23.77 10.06 -24.35
N HIS A 741 24.01 10.41 -25.62
CA HIS A 741 25.08 9.83 -26.42
C HIS A 741 26.46 10.23 -25.86
N GLU A 742 26.66 11.50 -25.49
CA GLU A 742 27.90 11.97 -24.85
C GLU A 742 28.13 11.27 -23.49
N PHE A 743 27.07 11.16 -22.67
CA PHE A 743 27.13 10.40 -21.41
C PHE A 743 27.58 8.94 -21.65
N LEU A 744 26.88 8.22 -22.54
CA LEU A 744 27.19 6.82 -22.83
C LEU A 744 28.62 6.63 -23.32
N ARG A 745 29.06 7.44 -24.31
CA ARG A 745 30.43 7.38 -24.83
C ARG A 745 31.46 7.62 -23.75
N ARG A 746 31.28 8.67 -22.94
CA ARG A 746 32.20 9.03 -21.86
C ARG A 746 32.36 7.89 -20.83
N HIS A 747 31.25 7.28 -20.39
CA HIS A 747 31.26 6.28 -19.31
C HIS A 747 31.57 4.87 -19.81
N ALA A 748 31.27 4.54 -21.07
CA ALA A 748 31.55 3.23 -21.66
C ALA A 748 32.98 3.08 -22.21
N GLU A 749 33.65 4.19 -22.53
CA GLU A 749 34.96 4.19 -23.25
C GLU A 749 36.01 3.33 -22.54
N GLY A 750 36.15 3.49 -21.22
CA GLY A 750 37.15 2.72 -20.49
C GLY A 750 36.88 1.23 -20.46
N MET A 751 35.60 0.78 -20.48
CA MET A 751 35.23 -0.63 -20.56
C MET A 751 35.55 -1.19 -21.95
N LEU A 752 35.26 -0.45 -23.00
CA LEU A 752 35.55 -0.81 -24.39
C LEU A 752 37.04 -0.93 -24.64
N LEU A 753 37.84 0.10 -24.25
CA LEU A 753 39.28 0.10 -24.40
C LEU A 753 39.93 -1.09 -23.69
N LEU A 754 39.47 -1.42 -22.48
CA LEU A 754 39.97 -2.59 -21.76
C LEU A 754 39.66 -3.89 -22.53
N ALA A 755 38.46 -4.04 -23.08
CA ALA A 755 38.04 -5.21 -23.84
C ALA A 755 38.75 -5.31 -25.19
N GLU A 756 39.16 -4.19 -25.79
CA GLU A 756 39.96 -4.07 -27.01
C GLU A 756 41.46 -4.30 -26.77
N GLY A 757 41.89 -4.35 -25.49
CA GLY A 757 43.29 -4.63 -25.08
C GLY A 757 44.10 -3.38 -24.77
N ASP A 758 43.56 -2.17 -24.91
CA ASP A 758 44.23 -0.92 -24.51
C ASP A 758 44.04 -0.64 -23.02
N ALA A 759 44.82 -1.29 -22.20
CA ALA A 759 44.75 -1.12 -20.75
C ALA A 759 45.17 0.28 -20.28
N ALA A 760 46.07 0.95 -20.95
CA ALA A 760 46.55 2.26 -20.57
C ALA A 760 45.50 3.34 -20.90
N GLY A 761 44.90 3.26 -22.09
CA GLY A 761 43.77 4.11 -22.47
C GLY A 761 42.58 3.94 -21.56
N ALA A 762 42.25 2.67 -21.19
CA ALA A 762 41.18 2.35 -20.25
C ALA A 762 41.38 2.98 -18.88
N VAL A 763 42.60 2.94 -18.31
CA VAL A 763 42.92 3.59 -17.03
C VAL A 763 42.69 5.10 -17.11
N ALA A 764 43.15 5.75 -18.16
CA ALA A 764 42.99 7.20 -18.34
C ALA A 764 41.53 7.61 -18.50
N ALA A 765 40.75 6.89 -19.32
CA ALA A 765 39.33 7.15 -19.55
C ALA A 765 38.49 6.95 -18.27
N LEU A 766 38.76 5.89 -17.51
CA LEU A 766 38.05 5.62 -16.26
C LEU A 766 38.43 6.58 -15.14
N ALA A 767 39.69 7.02 -15.05
CA ALA A 767 40.11 8.05 -14.09
C ALA A 767 39.34 9.35 -14.32
N ALA A 768 39.24 9.81 -15.58
CA ALA A 768 38.51 11.04 -15.92
C ALA A 768 37.01 11.01 -15.57
N VAL A 769 36.42 9.81 -15.46
CA VAL A 769 35.00 9.64 -15.07
C VAL A 769 34.83 9.51 -13.57
N LEU A 770 35.79 8.82 -12.89
CA LEU A 770 35.68 8.47 -11.48
C LEU A 770 36.26 9.51 -10.53
N ASP A 771 37.05 10.47 -11.02
CA ASP A 771 37.54 11.61 -10.24
C ASP A 771 36.40 12.58 -9.85
N GLU A 772 35.44 12.81 -10.78
CA GLU A 772 34.20 13.55 -10.57
C GLU A 772 33.03 12.75 -11.16
N PRO A 773 32.46 11.77 -10.39
CA PRO A 773 31.36 10.95 -10.88
C PRO A 773 30.13 11.79 -11.20
N ASP A 774 29.51 11.49 -12.33
CA ASP A 774 28.24 12.12 -12.72
C ASP A 774 27.16 11.79 -11.67
N PRO A 775 26.39 12.79 -11.18
CA PRO A 775 25.31 12.58 -10.22
C PRO A 775 24.22 11.59 -10.69
N ALA A 776 24.11 11.33 -11.98
CA ALA A 776 23.18 10.36 -12.55
C ALA A 776 23.66 8.91 -12.41
N LEU A 777 24.92 8.67 -12.03
CA LEU A 777 25.47 7.34 -11.82
C LEU A 777 25.04 6.79 -10.44
N TYR A 778 24.54 5.57 -10.45
CA TYR A 778 24.23 4.82 -9.24
C TYR A 778 25.50 4.27 -8.58
N LEU A 779 25.53 4.26 -7.27
CA LEU A 779 26.71 3.81 -6.52
C LEU A 779 27.19 2.39 -6.91
N PRO A 780 26.31 1.40 -7.15
CA PRO A 780 26.76 0.09 -7.64
C PRO A 780 27.44 0.14 -9.02
N SER A 781 27.03 1.05 -9.90
CA SER A 781 27.66 1.25 -11.21
C SER A 781 29.03 1.92 -11.09
N ILE A 782 29.16 2.93 -10.21
CA ILE A 782 30.45 3.56 -9.89
C ILE A 782 31.43 2.50 -9.38
N ALA A 783 30.99 1.65 -8.46
CA ALA A 783 31.82 0.55 -7.94
C ALA A 783 32.21 -0.48 -9.01
N SER A 784 31.30 -0.76 -9.95
CA SER A 784 31.57 -1.62 -11.10
C SER A 784 32.64 -0.97 -12.01
N LEU A 785 32.54 0.31 -12.31
CA LEU A 785 33.56 1.06 -13.09
C LEU A 785 34.91 1.07 -12.38
N ARG A 786 34.96 1.23 -11.04
CA ARG A 786 36.19 1.08 -10.24
C ARG A 786 36.78 -0.32 -10.33
N THR A 787 35.95 -1.36 -10.34
CA THR A 787 36.38 -2.75 -10.55
C THR A 787 37.02 -2.95 -11.92
N VAL A 788 36.44 -2.33 -12.96
CA VAL A 788 37.01 -2.32 -14.31
C VAL A 788 38.32 -1.52 -14.33
N GLN A 789 38.38 -0.36 -13.70
CA GLN A 789 39.61 0.46 -13.59
C GLN A 789 40.74 -0.33 -12.91
N ALA A 790 40.46 -0.97 -11.80
CA ALA A 790 41.44 -1.82 -11.11
C ALA A 790 41.94 -2.96 -11.99
N SER A 791 41.05 -3.56 -12.81
CA SER A 791 41.40 -4.60 -13.78
C SER A 791 42.28 -4.04 -14.90
N ALA A 792 41.99 -2.84 -15.41
CA ALA A 792 42.82 -2.16 -16.40
C ALA A 792 44.20 -1.78 -15.84
N MET A 793 44.24 -1.23 -14.61
CA MET A 793 45.50 -0.93 -13.92
C MET A 793 46.38 -2.19 -13.75
N LEU A 794 45.77 -3.33 -13.40
CA LEU A 794 46.46 -4.58 -13.28
C LEU A 794 47.04 -5.05 -14.64
N ALA A 795 46.24 -4.92 -15.71
CA ALA A 795 46.66 -5.25 -17.07
C ALA A 795 47.80 -4.35 -17.58
N ALA A 796 47.80 -3.05 -17.15
CA ALA A 796 48.87 -2.10 -17.40
C ALA A 796 50.11 -2.29 -16.48
N GLY A 797 50.10 -3.25 -15.56
CA GLY A 797 51.23 -3.54 -14.66
C GLY A 797 51.22 -2.77 -13.33
N GLY A 798 50.22 -1.96 -13.06
CA GLY A 798 50.11 -1.08 -11.88
C GLY A 798 49.40 -1.75 -10.68
N ARG A 799 50.01 -2.82 -10.12
CA ARG A 799 49.37 -3.66 -9.07
C ARG A 799 48.97 -2.93 -7.80
N SER A 800 49.81 -2.08 -7.25
CA SER A 800 49.52 -1.39 -5.99
C SER A 800 48.35 -0.43 -6.10
N GLY A 801 48.31 0.35 -7.20
CA GLY A 801 47.17 1.21 -7.52
C GLY A 801 45.90 0.40 -7.76
N ALA A 802 45.99 -0.71 -8.50
CA ALA A 802 44.84 -1.59 -8.76
C ALA A 802 44.23 -2.15 -7.44
N LEU A 803 45.05 -2.53 -6.47
CA LEU A 803 44.59 -3.02 -5.17
C LEU A 803 43.85 -1.94 -4.39
N LEU A 804 44.34 -0.70 -4.40
CA LEU A 804 43.69 0.42 -3.72
C LEU A 804 42.29 0.69 -4.30
N VAL A 805 42.19 0.77 -5.65
CA VAL A 805 40.92 1.00 -6.35
C VAL A 805 39.96 -0.17 -6.16
N ALA A 806 40.43 -1.43 -6.21
CA ALA A 806 39.61 -2.60 -5.98
C ALA A 806 39.03 -2.63 -4.55
N ARG A 807 39.82 -2.28 -3.54
CA ARG A 807 39.35 -2.16 -2.14
C ARG A 807 38.31 -1.05 -1.99
N GLN A 808 38.45 0.08 -2.70
CA GLN A 808 37.45 1.12 -2.71
C GLN A 808 36.13 0.62 -3.32
N ALA A 809 36.19 -0.12 -4.43
CA ALA A 809 34.99 -0.73 -5.03
C ALA A 809 34.27 -1.68 -4.05
N VAL A 810 35.01 -2.49 -3.27
CA VAL A 810 34.43 -3.34 -2.22
C VAL A 810 33.80 -2.50 -1.10
N ALA A 811 34.42 -1.39 -0.71
CA ALA A 811 33.90 -0.49 0.31
C ALA A 811 32.59 0.19 -0.15
N ASP A 812 32.53 0.64 -1.39
CA ASP A 812 31.33 1.24 -2.00
C ASP A 812 30.16 0.25 -2.04
N LEU A 813 30.44 -1.05 -2.20
CA LEU A 813 29.45 -2.14 -2.23
C LEU A 813 29.15 -2.74 -0.85
N LYS A 814 29.51 -2.09 0.24
CA LYS A 814 29.25 -2.60 1.59
C LYS A 814 27.75 -2.88 1.83
N GLY A 815 26.87 -2.00 1.38
CA GLY A 815 25.40 -2.11 1.47
C GLY A 815 24.78 -2.91 0.33
N TRP A 816 25.58 -3.36 -0.66
CA TRP A 816 25.12 -4.01 -1.90
C TRP A 816 25.74 -5.40 -2.07
N PRO A 817 25.33 -6.41 -1.29
CA PRO A 817 25.77 -7.80 -1.47
C PRO A 817 25.25 -8.37 -2.79
N GLY A 818 26.00 -9.27 -3.40
CA GLY A 818 25.66 -9.92 -4.67
C GLY A 818 26.81 -9.93 -5.65
N TRP A 819 26.53 -10.25 -6.92
CA TRP A 819 27.56 -10.57 -7.92
C TRP A 819 28.58 -9.44 -8.15
N ARG A 820 28.21 -8.16 -8.03
CA ARG A 820 29.12 -7.03 -8.21
C ARG A 820 30.18 -7.01 -7.12
N ARG A 821 29.76 -7.17 -5.87
CA ARG A 821 30.64 -7.23 -4.71
C ARG A 821 31.54 -8.47 -4.76
N ASP A 822 30.96 -9.64 -5.09
CA ASP A 822 31.72 -10.89 -5.20
C ASP A 822 32.84 -10.76 -6.24
N ARG A 823 32.56 -10.08 -7.36
CA ARG A 823 33.55 -9.81 -8.41
C ARG A 823 34.67 -8.86 -7.93
N ALA A 824 34.30 -7.77 -7.24
CA ALA A 824 35.28 -6.83 -6.70
C ALA A 824 36.18 -7.52 -5.65
N GLU A 825 35.60 -8.32 -4.73
CA GLU A 825 36.34 -9.11 -3.74
C GLU A 825 37.24 -10.18 -4.38
N ALA A 826 36.78 -10.83 -5.44
CA ALA A 826 37.59 -11.77 -6.18
C ALA A 826 38.83 -11.09 -6.79
N LEU A 827 38.67 -9.86 -7.30
CA LEU A 827 39.80 -9.08 -7.83
C LEU A 827 40.76 -8.69 -6.68
N VAL A 828 40.28 -8.27 -5.51
CA VAL A 828 41.11 -7.99 -4.34
C VAL A 828 41.92 -9.24 -3.95
N ARG A 829 41.28 -10.40 -3.80
CA ARG A 829 41.95 -11.66 -3.49
C ARG A 829 43.03 -12.02 -4.52
N ARG A 830 42.75 -11.83 -5.81
CA ARG A 830 43.73 -12.02 -6.88
C ARG A 830 44.92 -11.08 -6.75
N LEU A 831 44.68 -9.82 -6.40
CA LEU A 831 45.69 -8.79 -6.21
C LEU A 831 46.54 -9.04 -4.93
N GLU A 832 45.97 -9.57 -3.85
CA GLU A 832 46.67 -9.91 -2.61
C GLU A 832 47.42 -11.24 -2.70
N GLY A 833 46.83 -12.26 -3.34
CA GLY A 833 47.31 -13.65 -3.32
C GLY A 833 48.46 -13.97 -4.28
N SER A 834 48.83 -13.12 -5.23
CA SER A 834 49.93 -13.41 -6.17
C SER A 834 51.33 -13.07 -5.61
N GLY A 835 51.46 -12.92 -4.28
CA GLY A 835 52.76 -12.91 -3.56
C GLY A 835 53.17 -14.27 -2.97
N ALA A 836 52.27 -15.26 -2.95
CA ALA A 836 52.56 -16.62 -2.48
C ALA A 836 52.04 -17.62 -3.53
N ARG A 837 52.95 -18.33 -4.19
CA ARG A 837 52.83 -19.49 -5.08
C ARG A 837 51.42 -19.82 -5.62
N ALA A 838 51.28 -19.63 -6.94
CA ALA A 838 50.23 -20.26 -7.75
C ALA A 838 50.49 -21.80 -7.77
N ASP A 839 49.77 -22.49 -6.91
CA ASP A 839 49.43 -23.90 -7.05
C ASP A 839 48.23 -24.20 -6.14
N GLY A 840 47.11 -23.55 -6.40
CA GLY A 840 45.81 -24.02 -5.95
C GLY A 840 45.47 -25.29 -6.72
N GLU A 841 45.94 -26.44 -6.30
CA GLU A 841 45.54 -27.70 -6.92
C GLU A 841 44.03 -27.86 -6.81
N LEU A 842 43.35 -27.81 -7.96
CA LEU A 842 41.93 -28.19 -8.04
C LEU A 842 41.82 -29.65 -7.59
N THR A 843 40.83 -29.95 -6.78
CA THR A 843 40.49 -31.36 -6.48
C THR A 843 40.12 -32.11 -7.77
N ALA A 844 40.15 -33.42 -7.74
CA ALA A 844 39.77 -34.25 -8.90
C ALA A 844 38.36 -33.84 -9.41
N ARG A 845 37.44 -33.57 -8.50
CA ARG A 845 36.06 -33.15 -8.84
C ARG A 845 36.00 -31.71 -9.42
N GLU A 846 36.80 -30.80 -8.90
CA GLU A 846 36.88 -29.44 -9.46
C GLU A 846 37.57 -29.41 -10.83
N ARG A 847 38.54 -30.27 -11.08
CA ARG A 847 39.16 -30.46 -12.41
C ARG A 847 38.14 -31.01 -13.42
N GLU A 848 37.33 -31.99 -13.03
CA GLU A 848 36.24 -32.51 -13.85
C GLU A 848 35.22 -31.44 -14.21
N VAL A 849 34.79 -30.60 -13.21
CA VAL A 849 33.90 -29.45 -13.44
C VAL A 849 34.57 -28.42 -14.36
N ALA A 850 35.85 -28.12 -14.19
CA ALA A 850 36.56 -27.17 -15.05
C ALA A 850 36.67 -27.66 -16.50
N ALA A 851 36.89 -28.98 -16.72
CA ALA A 851 36.88 -29.59 -18.04
C ALA A 851 35.51 -29.46 -18.73
N LEU A 852 34.43 -29.74 -18.01
CA LEU A 852 33.06 -29.60 -18.53
C LEU A 852 32.68 -28.15 -18.80
N ILE A 853 33.24 -27.21 -18.03
CA ILE A 853 33.09 -25.75 -18.30
C ILE A 853 33.79 -25.40 -19.62
N ALA A 854 34.95 -25.97 -19.88
CA ALA A 854 35.67 -25.76 -21.16
C ALA A 854 34.90 -26.31 -22.36
N GLU A 855 34.06 -27.34 -22.16
CA GLU A 855 33.14 -27.87 -23.16
C GLU A 855 31.86 -26.99 -23.35
N GLY A 856 31.69 -25.94 -22.55
CA GLY A 856 30.57 -25.00 -22.65
C GLY A 856 29.28 -25.37 -21.88
N LEU A 857 29.33 -26.37 -20.98
CA LEU A 857 28.16 -26.81 -20.24
C LEU A 857 27.71 -25.73 -19.21
N THR A 858 26.42 -25.51 -19.08
CA THR A 858 25.80 -24.63 -18.04
C THR A 858 25.77 -25.35 -16.69
N ASN A 859 25.45 -24.63 -15.58
CA ASN A 859 25.35 -25.27 -14.26
C ASN A 859 24.26 -26.36 -14.21
N SER A 860 23.18 -26.21 -14.97
CA SER A 860 22.15 -27.25 -15.10
C SER A 860 22.68 -28.49 -15.81
N LEU A 861 23.39 -28.32 -16.92
CA LEU A 861 24.02 -29.43 -17.66
C LEU A 861 25.18 -30.08 -16.88
N LEU A 862 25.94 -29.27 -16.11
CA LEU A 862 26.93 -29.78 -15.16
C LEU A 862 26.30 -30.68 -14.11
N ALA A 863 25.16 -30.20 -13.53
CA ALA A 863 24.42 -30.94 -12.52
C ALA A 863 23.93 -32.29 -13.06
N GLU A 864 23.36 -32.29 -14.25
CA GLU A 864 22.87 -33.47 -14.93
C GLU A 864 24.04 -34.44 -15.23
N ARG A 865 25.12 -33.93 -15.81
CA ARG A 865 26.30 -34.76 -16.22
C ARG A 865 27.03 -35.35 -15.03
N LEU A 866 27.06 -34.66 -13.89
CA LEU A 866 27.79 -35.01 -12.69
C LEU A 866 26.91 -35.67 -11.61
N PHE A 867 25.60 -35.84 -11.85
CA PHE A 867 24.61 -36.39 -10.94
C PHE A 867 24.56 -35.63 -9.59
N ILE A 868 24.58 -34.30 -9.65
CA ILE A 868 24.49 -33.40 -8.47
C ILE A 868 23.36 -32.37 -8.66
N SER A 869 23.03 -31.61 -7.61
CA SER A 869 22.06 -30.52 -7.76
C SER A 869 22.67 -29.32 -8.50
N PRO A 870 21.86 -28.50 -9.23
CA PRO A 870 22.35 -27.26 -9.84
C PRO A 870 23.00 -26.31 -8.84
N LYS A 871 22.52 -26.31 -7.60
CA LYS A 871 23.10 -25.53 -6.48
C LYS A 871 24.52 -26.05 -6.13
N THR A 872 24.71 -27.36 -6.10
CA THR A 872 26.02 -27.97 -5.86
C THR A 872 26.99 -27.70 -7.01
N ALA A 873 26.52 -27.71 -8.26
CA ALA A 873 27.34 -27.34 -9.42
C ALA A 873 27.79 -25.86 -9.32
N ALA A 874 26.91 -24.96 -8.95
CA ALA A 874 27.24 -23.54 -8.73
C ALA A 874 28.30 -23.35 -7.62
N VAL A 875 28.22 -24.12 -6.54
CA VAL A 875 29.24 -24.11 -5.46
C VAL A 875 30.60 -24.56 -5.99
N HIS A 876 30.65 -25.63 -6.79
CA HIS A 876 31.91 -26.07 -7.40
C HIS A 876 32.51 -25.02 -8.34
N VAL A 877 31.69 -24.37 -9.18
CA VAL A 877 32.13 -23.28 -10.06
C VAL A 877 32.69 -22.12 -9.22
N SER A 878 32.01 -21.73 -8.15
CA SER A 878 32.45 -20.66 -7.24
C SER A 878 33.79 -21.02 -6.56
N ASN A 879 33.95 -22.26 -6.11
CA ASN A 879 35.18 -22.73 -5.51
C ASN A 879 36.35 -22.76 -6.50
N ILE A 880 36.11 -23.16 -7.75
CA ILE A 880 37.11 -23.13 -8.82
C ILE A 880 37.58 -21.71 -9.10
N LEU A 881 36.61 -20.78 -9.28
CA LEU A 881 36.88 -19.35 -9.46
C LEU A 881 37.75 -18.82 -8.32
N MET A 882 37.36 -19.13 -7.07
CA MET A 882 38.09 -18.73 -5.88
C MET A 882 39.52 -19.32 -5.82
N LYS A 883 39.68 -20.63 -6.07
CA LYS A 883 40.99 -21.32 -6.00
C LYS A 883 41.94 -20.84 -7.08
N LEU A 884 41.43 -20.63 -8.28
CA LEU A 884 42.22 -20.17 -9.42
C LEU A 884 42.37 -18.64 -9.48
N GLY A 885 41.67 -17.88 -8.60
CA GLY A 885 41.67 -16.42 -8.61
C GLY A 885 41.11 -15.85 -9.91
N LEU A 886 40.11 -16.53 -10.51
CA LEU A 886 39.47 -16.15 -11.76
C LEU A 886 38.14 -15.46 -11.44
N SER A 887 37.70 -14.52 -12.31
CA SER A 887 36.54 -13.69 -12.08
C SER A 887 35.32 -14.10 -12.91
N SER A 888 35.52 -14.97 -13.89
CA SER A 888 34.43 -15.42 -14.78
C SER A 888 34.57 -16.88 -15.18
N ARG A 889 33.41 -17.48 -15.50
CA ARG A 889 33.34 -18.85 -16.06
C ARG A 889 34.11 -18.97 -17.37
N ALA A 890 34.15 -17.94 -18.21
CA ALA A 890 34.93 -17.92 -19.44
C ALA A 890 36.44 -17.99 -19.16
N GLU A 891 36.89 -17.38 -18.08
CA GLU A 891 38.30 -17.48 -17.64
C GLU A 891 38.62 -18.89 -17.12
N VAL A 892 37.67 -19.58 -16.47
CA VAL A 892 37.84 -21.01 -16.07
C VAL A 892 37.94 -21.87 -17.31
N ALA A 893 37.10 -21.67 -18.33
CA ALA A 893 37.17 -22.38 -19.59
C ALA A 893 38.53 -22.16 -20.28
N ALA A 894 38.95 -20.90 -20.39
CA ALA A 894 40.25 -20.55 -21.00
C ALA A 894 41.45 -21.12 -20.19
N TRP A 895 41.35 -21.15 -18.86
CA TRP A 895 42.34 -21.73 -17.98
C TRP A 895 42.42 -23.24 -18.19
N ALA A 896 41.26 -23.94 -18.21
CA ALA A 896 41.23 -25.42 -18.41
C ALA A 896 41.83 -25.83 -19.75
N VAL A 897 41.51 -25.10 -20.82
CA VAL A 897 42.10 -25.35 -22.17
C VAL A 897 43.62 -25.12 -22.14
N ARG A 898 44.08 -24.00 -21.56
CA ARG A 898 45.54 -23.71 -21.49
C ARG A 898 46.32 -24.68 -20.67
N HIS A 899 45.74 -25.31 -19.65
CA HIS A 899 46.42 -26.26 -18.76
C HIS A 899 46.12 -27.71 -19.10
N GLY A 900 45.50 -27.99 -20.27
CA GLY A 900 45.23 -29.33 -20.78
C GLY A 900 44.33 -30.16 -19.86
N VAL A 901 43.41 -29.53 -19.14
CA VAL A 901 42.44 -30.21 -18.28
C VAL A 901 41.36 -30.80 -19.15
N VAL A 902 41.50 -32.09 -19.43
CA VAL A 902 40.56 -32.87 -20.29
C VAL A 902 39.89 -33.92 -19.41
N LEU A 903 38.64 -34.27 -19.70
CA LEU A 903 38.01 -35.42 -19.08
C LEU A 903 38.79 -36.67 -19.45
N GLN A 904 39.30 -37.42 -18.46
CA GLN A 904 39.83 -38.77 -18.69
C GLN A 904 38.63 -39.66 -19.04
N PRO A 905 38.68 -40.41 -20.16
CA PRO A 905 37.64 -41.38 -20.43
C PRO A 905 37.66 -42.44 -19.34
N GLY A 906 36.56 -42.48 -18.52
CA GLY A 906 36.28 -43.50 -17.53
C GLY A 906 35.83 -44.79 -18.15
#